data_a49d11cec454ec40add690536423e2f0
#
_entry.id   a49d11cec454ec40add690536423e2f0
#
_cell.length_a   1.000
_cell.length_b   1.000
_cell.length_c   1.000
_cell.angle_alpha   90.00
_cell.angle_beta   90.00
_cell.angle_gamma   90.00
#
_symmetry.space_group_name_H-M   'P 1'
#
loop_
_entity.id
_entity.type
_entity.pdbx_description
1 polymer ?
#
loop_
_entity_poly.entity_id
_entity_poly.type
_entity_poly.pdbx_seq_one_letter_code
_entity_poly.pdbx_strand_id
1 'polypeptide(L)'
;MKAIYIILLSWVCLCAPVAAQTETDTIDSFSHHMQHLQEVTVTGLTGTTRASHSPAPVSVVAPRILQETSSTNIIDAVAHQPGVSQITTGSGISKPVIRGLGYNRIVTVNDGIRQEGQQWGDEHGIEVDAQTVHSVEILKGPASLMYGSDAMAGVLVLHEQPVMPQGQMRATVGGEYQTNNRMWDYTVDFAGNKGGVVWNWRWSQKDAGEYKNKRDGKVWGSQFREQALAGMLGLNRSWGYSHLKFSTYHITPGLVEGERDETGKLLPSEAYQKIYHHKVVLDNSFIIGEGSLKSLIGYQQNRRKEFEENDELGLDFRLHTVNYDVHYVSTKDLWQWSAGISGMWQHSENLGMEFLIPSYRLFDIGAFASVTRNFEKWTLSGGLRFDHRHLHSDALMDDGEERFEDFSRNFKGLTGSLGAIYRITSQWNMRLNLSHGFRAPNLSELGSNGEHEGTFRYEIGNHSLSPEHSWQFDLGFDYSSRVLSAQVSLFVNHISNYIFLQRLDANGDNYQYMAGDARLWGGEVSVDLHLIEPLHFENTFSYVNAVQLHQPSESRYLPFTPAPRWTSDLRYDIIRDGRVLNNTYVSLGMECYLRQSHVHTANATETETPSYTLFNLSAGTDVKWHGRKVASVFLNATNLFDRSYQSHLSRLKYADGPGICNMGRNIGIKVLIPILL
;
A
#
# COMPACT_ATOMS: atom_id res chain seq x y z
N MET A 1 4.02 -21.61 -31.67
CA MET A 1 4.61 -20.52 -30.87
C MET A 1 5.68 -19.69 -31.60
N LYS A 2 6.46 -20.24 -32.52
CA LYS A 2 7.48 -19.45 -33.27
C LYS A 2 6.91 -18.54 -34.39
N ALA A 3 5.67 -18.75 -34.83
CA ALA A 3 5.04 -17.93 -35.89
C ALA A 3 4.38 -16.62 -35.40
N ILE A 4 4.11 -16.51 -34.11
CA ILE A 4 3.46 -15.32 -33.52
C ILE A 4 4.48 -14.20 -33.28
N TYR A 5 5.73 -14.54 -33.01
CA TYR A 5 6.81 -13.56 -32.81
C TYR A 5 7.20 -12.78 -34.06
N ILE A 6 7.03 -13.35 -35.23
CA ILE A 6 7.38 -12.70 -36.52
C ILE A 6 6.28 -11.71 -36.97
N ILE A 7 5.04 -11.92 -36.57
CA ILE A 7 3.91 -11.06 -36.94
C ILE A 7 3.89 -9.77 -36.10
N LEU A 8 4.31 -9.82 -34.84
CA LEU A 8 4.40 -8.62 -33.97
C LEU A 8 5.56 -7.69 -34.36
N LEU A 9 6.67 -8.22 -34.87
CA LEU A 9 7.79 -7.38 -35.33
C LEU A 9 7.55 -6.74 -36.72
N SER A 10 6.72 -7.32 -37.57
CA SER A 10 6.46 -6.80 -38.92
C SER A 10 5.41 -5.66 -38.97
N TRP A 11 4.64 -5.45 -37.91
CA TRP A 11 3.66 -4.32 -37.81
C TRP A 11 4.25 -3.03 -37.26
N VAL A 12 5.45 -3.07 -36.66
CA VAL A 12 6.13 -1.89 -36.12
C VAL A 12 6.83 -1.05 -37.22
N CYS A 13 7.03 -1.59 -38.41
CA CYS A 13 7.80 -0.92 -39.48
C CYS A 13 6.97 -0.12 -40.51
N LEU A 14 5.66 0.05 -40.34
CA LEU A 14 4.79 0.66 -41.37
C LEU A 14 4.08 1.94 -40.93
N CYS A 15 4.57 2.67 -39.92
CA CYS A 15 4.03 4.01 -39.60
C CYS A 15 4.91 5.11 -40.21
N ALA A 16 4.44 5.70 -41.31
CA ALA A 16 5.00 6.92 -41.89
C ALA A 16 4.80 8.12 -40.96
N PRO A 17 5.72 9.11 -40.94
CA PRO A 17 5.65 10.21 -39.99
C PRO A 17 4.58 11.22 -40.37
N VAL A 18 3.57 11.40 -39.51
CA VAL A 18 2.70 12.57 -39.53
C VAL A 18 3.37 13.67 -38.74
N ALA A 19 3.61 14.81 -39.41
CA ALA A 19 4.18 16.00 -38.78
C ALA A 19 3.18 16.57 -37.77
N ALA A 20 3.51 16.52 -36.49
CA ALA A 20 2.80 17.22 -35.44
C ALA A 20 3.64 18.38 -34.92
N GLN A 21 2.99 19.51 -34.73
CA GLN A 21 3.58 20.76 -34.25
C GLN A 21 4.17 20.58 -32.85
N THR A 22 5.35 21.18 -32.67
CA THR A 22 6.08 21.28 -31.40
C THR A 22 5.36 22.25 -30.48
N GLU A 23 4.64 21.74 -29.47
CA GLU A 23 4.51 22.41 -28.19
C GLU A 23 5.55 21.80 -27.25
N THR A 24 6.41 22.66 -26.76
CA THR A 24 7.43 22.36 -25.75
C THR A 24 6.72 21.99 -24.45
N ASP A 25 6.63 20.69 -24.17
CA ASP A 25 6.38 20.20 -22.82
C ASP A 25 7.61 20.53 -21.96
N THR A 26 7.60 21.71 -21.39
CA THR A 26 8.39 22.02 -20.19
C THR A 26 7.66 21.36 -19.01
N ILE A 27 7.64 20.03 -18.97
CA ILE A 27 7.48 19.34 -17.70
C ILE A 27 8.81 19.54 -16.99
N ASP A 28 8.79 20.42 -16.00
CA ASP A 28 9.92 20.74 -15.15
C ASP A 28 10.62 19.47 -14.69
N SER A 29 11.83 19.24 -15.19
CA SER A 29 12.71 18.11 -14.87
C SER A 29 13.34 18.24 -13.47
N PHE A 30 12.72 18.96 -12.56
CA PHE A 30 13.24 19.31 -11.25
C PHE A 30 12.67 18.53 -10.07
N SER A 31 12.12 17.34 -10.26
CA SER A 31 11.63 16.58 -9.12
C SER A 31 12.49 15.34 -8.87
N HIS A 32 13.56 15.52 -8.16
CA HIS A 32 14.29 14.41 -7.57
C HIS A 32 13.73 14.09 -6.17
N HIS A 33 13.63 12.86 -5.84
CA HIS A 33 13.22 12.08 -4.67
C HIS A 33 12.40 12.77 -3.57
N MET A 34 12.70 13.96 -3.15
CA MET A 34 11.80 14.86 -2.42
C MET A 34 11.45 16.02 -3.33
N GLN A 35 10.37 15.89 -4.08
CA GLN A 35 9.68 17.09 -4.57
C GLN A 35 9.49 18.00 -3.36
N HIS A 36 9.87 19.26 -3.45
CA HIS A 36 9.58 20.21 -2.38
C HIS A 36 8.18 19.97 -1.90
N LEU A 37 7.98 19.62 -0.62
CA LEU A 37 6.65 19.38 -0.01
C LEU A 37 5.63 20.46 -0.37
N GLN A 38 6.13 21.63 -0.80
CA GLN A 38 5.33 22.76 -1.25
C GLN A 38 4.65 22.54 -2.61
N GLU A 39 5.19 21.68 -3.48
CA GLU A 39 4.65 21.45 -4.84
C GLU A 39 3.81 20.18 -4.96
N VAL A 40 3.97 19.22 -4.03
CA VAL A 40 3.21 17.97 -4.05
C VAL A 40 1.76 18.22 -3.66
N THR A 41 0.85 17.87 -4.55
CA THR A 41 -0.60 17.97 -4.33
C THR A 41 -1.11 16.66 -3.75
N VAL A 42 -1.89 16.74 -2.68
CA VAL A 42 -2.54 15.64 -1.98
C VAL A 42 -4.03 15.71 -2.26
N THR A 43 -4.62 14.62 -2.66
CA THR A 43 -6.05 14.51 -3.00
C THR A 43 -6.81 13.59 -2.04
N GLY A 44 -6.12 12.75 -1.31
CA GLY A 44 -6.68 11.83 -0.32
C GLY A 44 -7.23 12.48 0.95
N LEU A 45 -7.12 13.79 1.09
CA LEU A 45 -7.82 14.58 2.09
C LEU A 45 -9.17 15.06 1.55
N THR A 46 -9.94 15.75 2.37
CA THR A 46 -11.29 16.25 2.03
C THR A 46 -11.36 17.21 0.84
N GLY A 47 -10.23 17.47 0.18
CA GLY A 47 -10.10 18.25 -1.06
C GLY A 47 -8.65 18.30 -1.50
N THR A 48 -8.43 18.68 -2.75
CA THR A 48 -7.10 18.84 -3.30
C THR A 48 -6.34 19.95 -2.57
N THR A 49 -5.23 19.61 -1.93
CA THR A 49 -4.38 20.56 -1.21
C THR A 49 -2.91 20.25 -1.45
N ARG A 50 -2.02 21.20 -1.23
CA ARG A 50 -0.58 20.93 -1.24
C ARG A 50 -0.21 20.16 0.03
N ALA A 51 0.71 19.22 -0.04
CA ALA A 51 1.18 18.47 1.12
C ALA A 51 1.68 19.37 2.26
N SER A 52 2.32 20.51 1.90
CA SER A 52 2.75 21.54 2.86
C SER A 52 1.60 22.28 3.56
N HIS A 53 0.37 22.18 3.05
CA HIS A 53 -0.83 22.77 3.63
C HIS A 53 -1.71 21.72 4.34
N SER A 54 -1.23 20.49 4.51
CA SER A 54 -1.87 19.45 5.30
C SER A 54 -1.31 19.44 6.72
N PRO A 55 -2.12 19.70 7.76
CA PRO A 55 -1.68 19.51 9.15
C PRO A 55 -1.42 18.06 9.51
N ALA A 56 -2.18 17.13 8.91
CA ALA A 56 -1.96 15.69 9.07
C ALA A 56 -0.67 15.25 8.35
N PRO A 57 0.11 14.33 8.93
CA PRO A 57 1.31 13.81 8.30
C PRO A 57 0.97 13.05 7.02
N VAL A 58 1.56 13.44 5.90
CA VAL A 58 1.38 12.82 4.58
C VAL A 58 2.73 12.55 3.97
N SER A 59 2.90 11.37 3.37
CA SER A 59 4.01 11.04 2.48
C SER A 59 3.47 10.74 1.09
N VAL A 60 4.23 11.08 0.06
CA VAL A 60 3.84 10.81 -1.34
C VAL A 60 4.97 10.06 -2.04
N VAL A 61 4.65 8.94 -2.66
CA VAL A 61 5.54 8.23 -3.56
C VAL A 61 5.25 8.69 -4.98
N ALA A 62 6.15 9.45 -5.54
CA ALA A 62 5.99 10.03 -6.87
C ALA A 62 6.08 8.97 -7.98
N PRO A 63 5.49 9.21 -9.16
CA PRO A 63 5.49 8.27 -10.28
C PRO A 63 6.89 7.81 -10.68
N ARG A 64 7.85 8.71 -10.65
CA ARG A 64 9.24 8.42 -11.01
C ARG A 64 9.88 7.42 -10.05
N ILE A 65 9.62 7.52 -8.74
CA ILE A 65 10.13 6.56 -7.74
C ILE A 65 9.61 5.16 -8.05
N LEU A 66 8.30 5.01 -8.34
CA LEU A 66 7.70 3.73 -8.70
C LEU A 66 8.29 3.15 -10.00
N GLN A 67 8.64 4.00 -10.96
CA GLN A 67 9.28 3.57 -12.21
C GLN A 67 10.73 3.16 -12.01
N GLU A 68 11.50 3.89 -11.20
CA GLU A 68 12.92 3.66 -10.94
C GLU A 68 13.14 2.47 -9.99
N THR A 69 12.18 2.13 -9.14
CA THR A 69 12.29 1.04 -8.17
C THR A 69 11.95 -0.31 -8.83
N SER A 70 12.77 -1.31 -8.54
CA SER A 70 12.54 -2.71 -8.90
C SER A 70 11.94 -3.42 -7.67
N SER A 71 10.63 -3.58 -7.63
CA SER A 71 9.90 -4.19 -6.52
C SER A 71 9.07 -5.39 -6.96
N THR A 72 8.78 -6.30 -6.06
CA THR A 72 7.93 -7.46 -6.36
C THR A 72 6.45 -7.10 -6.36
N ASN A 73 6.05 -6.15 -5.52
CA ASN A 73 4.66 -5.67 -5.39
C ASN A 73 4.64 -4.18 -4.99
N ILE A 74 3.46 -3.56 -4.98
CA ILE A 74 3.33 -2.13 -4.68
C ILE A 74 3.73 -1.78 -3.24
N ILE A 75 3.50 -2.67 -2.27
CA ILE A 75 3.83 -2.41 -0.86
C ILE A 75 5.33 -2.41 -0.63
N ASP A 76 6.07 -3.26 -1.35
CA ASP A 76 7.53 -3.26 -1.34
C ASP A 76 8.10 -1.88 -1.75
N ALA A 77 7.55 -1.28 -2.81
CA ALA A 77 7.92 0.06 -3.24
C ALA A 77 7.57 1.16 -2.21
N VAL A 78 6.42 1.03 -1.55
CA VAL A 78 5.91 2.01 -0.56
C VAL A 78 6.62 1.89 0.80
N ALA A 79 7.06 0.70 1.16
CA ALA A 79 7.71 0.43 2.45
C ALA A 79 9.05 1.18 2.64
N HIS A 80 9.63 1.74 1.59
CA HIS A 80 10.82 2.60 1.69
C HIS A 80 10.54 3.96 2.33
N GLN A 81 9.26 4.38 2.45
CA GLN A 81 8.89 5.64 3.07
C GLN A 81 9.11 5.61 4.60
N PRO A 82 9.53 6.74 5.24
CA PRO A 82 9.67 6.82 6.69
C PRO A 82 8.39 6.43 7.42
N GLY A 83 8.49 5.64 8.49
CA GLY A 83 7.35 5.19 9.29
C GLY A 83 6.43 4.17 8.59
N VAL A 84 6.80 3.71 7.39
CA VAL A 84 6.11 2.66 6.66
C VAL A 84 7.00 1.42 6.61
N SER A 85 6.41 0.27 6.89
CA SER A 85 7.05 -1.04 6.83
C SER A 85 6.10 -2.03 6.14
N GLN A 86 6.54 -3.27 5.96
CA GLN A 86 5.71 -4.31 5.37
C GLN A 86 5.78 -5.61 6.17
N ILE A 87 4.64 -6.29 6.29
CA ILE A 87 4.56 -7.69 6.69
C ILE A 87 4.66 -8.50 5.39
N THR A 88 5.49 -9.54 5.39
CA THR A 88 5.68 -10.40 4.22
C THR A 88 5.54 -11.87 4.57
N THR A 89 4.91 -12.64 3.67
CA THR A 89 4.84 -14.09 3.69
C THR A 89 5.29 -14.58 2.32
N GLY A 90 6.59 -14.74 2.14
CA GLY A 90 7.19 -14.97 0.82
C GLY A 90 7.36 -13.69 0.00
N SER A 91 7.52 -13.81 -1.33
CA SER A 91 7.77 -12.67 -2.24
C SER A 91 6.50 -12.13 -2.90
N GLY A 92 5.44 -12.92 -2.99
CA GLY A 92 4.16 -12.53 -3.61
C GLY A 92 3.14 -11.92 -2.66
N ILE A 93 3.33 -12.05 -1.34
CA ILE A 93 2.36 -11.65 -0.33
C ILE A 93 2.96 -10.56 0.56
N SER A 94 2.33 -9.38 0.58
CA SER A 94 2.79 -8.24 1.37
C SER A 94 1.63 -7.35 1.82
N LYS A 95 1.75 -6.78 3.03
CA LYS A 95 0.82 -5.81 3.61
C LYS A 95 1.56 -4.63 4.23
N PRO A 96 0.96 -3.42 4.19
CA PRO A 96 1.57 -2.24 4.79
C PRO A 96 1.44 -2.25 6.31
N VAL A 97 2.42 -1.63 6.97
CA VAL A 97 2.40 -1.26 8.38
C VAL A 97 2.78 0.21 8.47
N ILE A 98 1.92 1.03 9.07
CA ILE A 98 2.15 2.46 9.27
C ILE A 98 2.33 2.71 10.77
N ARG A 99 3.49 3.21 11.17
CA ARG A 99 3.81 3.55 12.58
C ARG A 99 3.54 2.40 13.56
N GLY A 100 3.81 1.16 13.13
CA GLY A 100 3.62 -0.04 13.94
C GLY A 100 2.20 -0.62 13.94
N LEU A 101 1.27 -0.03 13.20
CA LEU A 101 -0.09 -0.52 13.06
C LEU A 101 -0.30 -1.08 11.65
N GLY A 102 -0.88 -2.26 11.54
CA GLY A 102 -1.14 -2.96 10.29
C GLY A 102 -2.54 -3.58 10.22
N TYR A 103 -2.74 -4.49 9.28
CA TYR A 103 -3.99 -5.23 9.03
C TYR A 103 -5.19 -4.29 8.82
N ASN A 104 -6.30 -4.60 9.46
CA ASN A 104 -7.57 -3.88 9.36
C ASN A 104 -7.56 -2.45 9.95
N ARG A 105 -6.40 -1.91 10.34
CA ARG A 105 -6.21 -0.51 10.78
C ARG A 105 -5.70 0.41 9.68
N ILE A 106 -5.39 -0.16 8.51
CA ILE A 106 -5.00 0.59 7.31
C ILE A 106 -6.08 0.38 6.25
N VAL A 107 -6.58 1.47 5.71
CA VAL A 107 -7.47 1.44 4.55
C VAL A 107 -6.64 1.64 3.28
N THR A 108 -6.73 0.71 2.35
CA THR A 108 -6.17 0.89 1.00
C THR A 108 -7.28 1.35 0.08
N VAL A 109 -7.04 2.42 -0.66
CA VAL A 109 -7.96 2.98 -1.65
C VAL A 109 -7.37 2.80 -3.03
N ASN A 110 -8.09 2.13 -3.91
CA ASN A 110 -7.69 1.89 -5.29
C ASN A 110 -8.88 2.17 -6.22
N ASP A 111 -8.66 2.90 -7.32
CA ASP A 111 -9.71 3.39 -8.22
C ASP A 111 -10.75 4.31 -7.54
N GLY A 112 -10.41 4.88 -6.38
CA GLY A 112 -11.26 5.74 -5.57
C GLY A 112 -12.12 5.01 -4.52
N ILE A 113 -12.19 3.68 -4.51
CA ILE A 113 -12.92 2.88 -3.52
C ILE A 113 -11.98 2.13 -2.59
N ARG A 114 -12.47 1.75 -1.41
CA ARG A 114 -11.75 0.82 -0.52
C ARG A 114 -11.51 -0.50 -1.23
N GLN A 115 -10.26 -0.95 -1.22
CA GLN A 115 -9.86 -2.27 -1.70
C GLN A 115 -10.18 -3.29 -0.62
N GLU A 116 -11.16 -4.17 -0.89
CA GLU A 116 -11.60 -5.19 0.04
C GLU A 116 -11.18 -6.58 -0.47
N GLY A 117 -10.03 -7.06 0.01
CA GLY A 117 -9.40 -8.33 -0.37
C GLY A 117 -9.20 -9.27 0.81
N GLN A 118 -10.04 -9.19 1.84
CA GLN A 118 -9.94 -10.07 3.01
C GLN A 118 -8.57 -9.99 3.72
N GLN A 119 -8.05 -8.77 3.93
CA GLN A 119 -6.69 -8.54 4.44
C GLN A 119 -6.48 -8.88 5.94
N TRP A 120 -7.39 -9.63 6.58
CA TRP A 120 -7.31 -10.00 7.99
C TRP A 120 -6.27 -11.09 8.27
N GLY A 121 -6.03 -12.05 7.37
CA GLY A 121 -5.04 -13.14 7.53
C GLY A 121 -3.61 -12.69 7.22
N ASP A 122 -2.61 -13.33 7.77
CA ASP A 122 -1.20 -13.03 7.53
C ASP A 122 -0.78 -13.31 6.08
N GLU A 123 -1.36 -14.31 5.45
CA GLU A 123 -1.15 -14.76 4.07
C GLU A 123 -1.98 -13.98 3.04
N HIS A 124 -2.79 -13.03 3.49
CA HIS A 124 -3.65 -12.25 2.63
C HIS A 124 -2.99 -10.92 2.28
N GLY A 125 -2.37 -10.84 1.11
CA GLY A 125 -1.72 -9.63 0.60
C GLY A 125 -2.69 -8.56 0.11
N ILE A 126 -2.15 -7.43 -0.34
CA ILE A 126 -2.91 -6.41 -1.07
C ILE A 126 -2.97 -6.79 -2.54
N GLU A 127 -4.15 -6.96 -3.06
CA GLU A 127 -4.46 -7.47 -4.39
C GLU A 127 -4.57 -6.31 -5.39
N VAL A 128 -3.43 -5.71 -5.70
CA VAL A 128 -3.33 -4.57 -6.63
C VAL A 128 -2.11 -4.75 -7.53
N ASP A 129 -2.34 -4.64 -8.82
CA ASP A 129 -1.27 -4.57 -9.80
C ASP A 129 -0.46 -3.28 -9.64
N ALA A 130 0.82 -3.39 -9.31
CA ALA A 130 1.72 -2.26 -9.15
C ALA A 130 1.85 -1.41 -10.42
N GLN A 131 1.64 -1.99 -11.61
CA GLN A 131 1.73 -1.30 -12.89
C GLN A 131 0.56 -0.35 -13.14
N THR A 132 -0.60 -0.55 -12.46
CA THR A 132 -1.74 0.37 -12.56
C THR A 132 -1.57 1.63 -11.71
N VAL A 133 -0.66 1.59 -10.73
CA VAL A 133 -0.45 2.68 -9.77
C VAL A 133 0.52 3.70 -10.35
N HIS A 134 0.07 4.94 -10.45
CA HIS A 134 0.88 6.08 -10.91
C HIS A 134 1.64 6.75 -9.76
N SER A 135 0.97 6.96 -8.65
CA SER A 135 1.54 7.53 -7.42
C SER A 135 0.81 7.01 -6.19
N VAL A 136 1.41 7.11 -5.03
CA VAL A 136 0.80 6.68 -3.77
C VAL A 136 0.84 7.82 -2.76
N GLU A 137 -0.31 8.16 -2.20
CA GLU A 137 -0.40 9.03 -1.02
C GLU A 137 -0.58 8.16 0.23
N ILE A 138 0.19 8.47 1.27
CA ILE A 138 0.17 7.78 2.55
C ILE A 138 -0.25 8.78 3.62
N LEU A 139 -1.51 8.72 4.02
CA LEU A 139 -2.06 9.53 5.10
C LEU A 139 -1.81 8.79 6.40
N LYS A 140 -1.06 9.37 7.34
CA LYS A 140 -0.66 8.69 8.58
C LYS A 140 -1.53 9.13 9.75
N GLY A 141 -2.08 8.16 10.46
CA GLY A 141 -2.98 8.38 11.59
C GLY A 141 -4.45 8.56 11.20
N PRO A 142 -5.35 8.74 12.18
CA PRO A 142 -6.80 8.72 11.99
C PRO A 142 -7.39 10.03 11.46
N ALA A 143 -6.60 10.88 10.83
CA ALA A 143 -7.05 12.18 10.32
C ALA A 143 -7.88 12.11 9.02
N SER A 144 -7.99 10.94 8.42
CA SER A 144 -8.66 10.76 7.13
C SER A 144 -10.14 10.47 7.27
N LEU A 145 -10.95 11.52 7.31
CA LEU A 145 -12.40 11.45 7.55
C LEU A 145 -13.19 10.88 6.36
N MET A 146 -12.67 10.97 5.14
CA MET A 146 -13.39 10.53 3.94
C MET A 146 -13.51 9.01 3.83
N TYR A 147 -12.52 8.27 4.32
CA TYR A 147 -12.40 6.84 4.04
C TYR A 147 -13.04 5.92 5.09
N GLY A 148 -13.75 6.50 6.05
CA GLY A 148 -14.56 5.79 7.01
C GLY A 148 -13.81 5.34 8.26
N SER A 149 -14.51 4.54 9.07
CA SER A 149 -13.93 3.79 10.18
C SER A 149 -12.81 2.87 9.67
N ASP A 150 -12.01 2.33 10.56
CA ASP A 150 -10.88 1.44 10.29
C ASP A 150 -9.57 2.14 9.83
N ALA A 151 -9.60 3.39 9.37
CA ALA A 151 -8.39 4.15 9.02
C ALA A 151 -7.63 4.68 10.25
N MET A 152 -7.40 3.84 11.27
CA MET A 152 -6.76 4.25 12.52
C MET A 152 -5.25 4.46 12.39
N ALA A 153 -4.57 3.60 11.60
CA ALA A 153 -3.16 3.76 11.29
C ALA A 153 -2.93 4.75 10.15
N GLY A 154 -3.92 4.83 9.26
CA GLY A 154 -3.87 5.70 8.09
C GLY A 154 -4.51 5.10 6.85
N VAL A 155 -4.27 5.77 5.73
CA VAL A 155 -4.80 5.38 4.42
C VAL A 155 -3.69 5.36 3.39
N LEU A 156 -3.66 4.30 2.58
CA LEU A 156 -2.92 4.24 1.33
C LEU A 156 -3.87 4.61 0.18
N VAL A 157 -3.64 5.73 -0.48
CA VAL A 157 -4.40 6.11 -1.69
C VAL A 157 -3.53 5.83 -2.91
N LEU A 158 -3.95 4.87 -3.71
CA LEU A 158 -3.29 4.46 -4.94
C LEU A 158 -3.92 5.22 -6.10
N HIS A 159 -3.17 6.12 -6.70
CA HIS A 159 -3.64 6.94 -7.82
C HIS A 159 -3.33 6.27 -9.13
N GLU A 160 -4.32 6.22 -10.01
CA GLU A 160 -4.17 5.85 -11.42
C GLU A 160 -3.51 6.97 -12.24
N GLN A 161 -3.11 6.66 -13.46
CA GLN A 161 -2.56 7.66 -14.37
C GLN A 161 -3.56 8.78 -14.67
N PRO A 162 -3.12 10.06 -14.66
CA PRO A 162 -3.96 11.17 -15.07
C PRO A 162 -4.49 10.98 -16.49
N VAL A 163 -5.70 11.50 -16.74
CA VAL A 163 -6.31 11.53 -18.06
C VAL A 163 -5.40 12.29 -19.03
N MET A 164 -5.21 11.75 -20.24
CA MET A 164 -4.41 12.40 -21.28
C MET A 164 -4.97 13.77 -21.66
N PRO A 165 -4.10 14.76 -21.96
CA PRO A 165 -4.54 16.03 -22.53
C PRO A 165 -5.37 15.84 -23.80
N GLN A 166 -6.26 16.78 -24.08
CA GLN A 166 -7.14 16.69 -25.25
C GLN A 166 -6.34 16.63 -26.54
N GLY A 167 -6.69 15.70 -27.43
CA GLY A 167 -6.04 15.48 -28.71
C GLY A 167 -4.79 14.59 -28.65
N GLN A 168 -4.41 14.12 -27.47
CA GLN A 168 -3.23 13.26 -27.30
C GLN A 168 -3.61 11.80 -27.08
N MET A 169 -2.77 10.92 -27.60
CA MET A 169 -2.83 9.47 -27.39
C MET A 169 -1.41 8.95 -27.12
N ARG A 170 -1.31 7.94 -26.28
CA ARG A 170 -0.06 7.30 -25.94
C ARG A 170 -0.26 5.81 -25.77
N ALA A 171 0.64 5.02 -26.33
CA ALA A 171 0.84 3.63 -25.92
C ALA A 171 2.17 3.52 -25.19
N THR A 172 2.28 2.62 -24.23
CA THR A 172 3.54 2.29 -23.54
C THR A 172 3.67 0.79 -23.47
N VAL A 173 4.85 0.27 -23.79
CA VAL A 173 5.22 -1.13 -23.60
C VAL A 173 6.34 -1.17 -22.58
N GLY A 174 6.19 -1.99 -21.55
CA GLY A 174 7.17 -2.17 -20.50
C GLY A 174 7.59 -3.62 -20.31
N GLY A 175 8.80 -3.83 -19.85
CA GLY A 175 9.29 -5.12 -19.44
C GLY A 175 10.34 -4.99 -18.35
N GLU A 176 10.31 -5.90 -17.39
CA GLU A 176 11.30 -6.02 -16.33
C GLU A 176 11.74 -7.48 -16.16
N TYR A 177 13.01 -7.68 -15.89
CA TYR A 177 13.56 -8.97 -15.49
C TYR A 177 14.35 -8.83 -14.20
N GLN A 178 14.15 -9.76 -13.27
CA GLN A 178 14.87 -9.86 -12.01
C GLN A 178 15.57 -11.22 -11.89
N THR A 179 16.83 -11.22 -11.44
CA THR A 179 17.70 -12.41 -11.50
C THR A 179 17.47 -13.41 -10.38
N ASN A 180 17.15 -12.95 -9.16
CA ASN A 180 17.11 -13.82 -7.98
C ASN A 180 16.03 -14.90 -8.10
N ASN A 181 14.79 -14.48 -8.33
CA ASN A 181 13.62 -15.33 -8.51
C ASN A 181 13.24 -15.52 -9.99
N ARG A 182 14.06 -15.05 -10.93
CA ARG A 182 13.82 -15.13 -12.38
C ARG A 182 12.47 -14.51 -12.77
N MET A 183 12.09 -13.42 -12.10
CA MET A 183 10.83 -12.74 -12.33
C MET A 183 10.85 -12.02 -13.68
N TRP A 184 9.78 -12.20 -14.45
CA TRP A 184 9.45 -11.41 -15.62
C TRP A 184 8.20 -10.62 -15.35
N ASP A 185 8.20 -9.34 -15.67
CA ASP A 185 7.03 -8.44 -15.61
C ASP A 185 6.86 -7.76 -16.97
N TYR A 186 5.67 -7.85 -17.54
CA TYR A 186 5.33 -7.27 -18.84
C TYR A 186 4.11 -6.37 -18.69
N THR A 187 4.13 -5.22 -19.35
CA THR A 187 3.01 -4.29 -19.34
C THR A 187 2.78 -3.68 -20.70
N VAL A 188 1.52 -3.49 -21.04
CA VAL A 188 1.07 -2.72 -22.22
C VAL A 188 -0.01 -1.77 -21.74
N ASP A 189 0.16 -0.49 -22.04
CA ASP A 189 -0.75 0.60 -21.70
C ASP A 189 -1.14 1.37 -22.94
N PHE A 190 -2.42 1.75 -23.06
CA PHE A 190 -2.92 2.59 -24.13
C PHE A 190 -3.93 3.59 -23.58
N ALA A 191 -3.61 4.86 -23.67
CA ALA A 191 -4.42 5.96 -23.15
C ALA A 191 -4.63 7.05 -24.19
N GLY A 192 -5.76 7.75 -24.11
CA GLY A 192 -6.03 8.87 -25.00
C GLY A 192 -7.21 9.72 -24.57
N ASN A 193 -7.33 10.88 -25.27
CA ASN A 193 -8.42 11.83 -25.10
C ASN A 193 -8.72 12.49 -26.44
N LYS A 194 -9.90 12.25 -26.99
CA LYS A 194 -10.35 12.87 -28.25
C LYS A 194 -11.73 13.48 -28.07
N GLY A 195 -11.82 14.80 -28.22
CA GLY A 195 -13.07 15.53 -28.05
C GLY A 195 -13.73 15.36 -26.69
N GLY A 196 -12.92 15.15 -25.62
CA GLY A 196 -13.41 14.90 -24.27
C GLY A 196 -13.95 13.49 -24.02
N VAL A 197 -13.84 12.58 -24.99
CA VAL A 197 -13.93 11.14 -24.74
C VAL A 197 -12.55 10.68 -24.31
N VAL A 198 -12.46 10.09 -23.13
CA VAL A 198 -11.21 9.67 -22.50
C VAL A 198 -11.22 8.16 -22.31
N TRP A 199 -10.06 7.56 -22.49
CA TRP A 199 -9.87 6.12 -22.25
C TRP A 199 -8.48 5.84 -21.73
N ASN A 200 -8.36 4.73 -20.99
CA ASN A 200 -7.12 4.13 -20.54
C ASN A 200 -7.32 2.61 -20.47
N TRP A 201 -6.41 1.84 -21.03
CA TRP A 201 -6.41 0.39 -21.02
C TRP A 201 -5.03 -0.09 -20.67
N ARG A 202 -4.93 -1.04 -19.74
CA ARG A 202 -3.67 -1.65 -19.35
C ARG A 202 -3.83 -3.14 -19.17
N TRP A 203 -2.86 -3.85 -19.67
CA TRP A 203 -2.67 -5.26 -19.41
C TRP A 203 -1.26 -5.47 -18.83
N SER A 204 -1.14 -6.32 -17.82
CA SER A 204 0.14 -6.71 -17.22
C SER A 204 0.16 -8.20 -16.90
N GLN A 205 1.35 -8.77 -16.91
CA GLN A 205 1.61 -10.13 -16.46
C GLN A 205 2.97 -10.17 -15.77
N LYS A 206 3.01 -10.83 -14.60
CA LYS A 206 4.22 -11.06 -13.83
C LYS A 206 4.33 -12.54 -13.49
N ASP A 207 5.48 -13.14 -13.80
CA ASP A 207 5.80 -14.53 -13.49
C ASP A 207 7.11 -14.57 -12.69
N ALA A 208 7.07 -15.08 -11.47
CA ALA A 208 8.23 -15.20 -10.57
C ALA A 208 8.40 -16.62 -10.08
N GLY A 209 9.61 -17.14 -10.20
CA GLY A 209 10.00 -18.38 -9.54
C GLY A 209 10.35 -18.16 -8.07
N GLU A 210 10.74 -19.22 -7.40
CA GLU A 210 11.15 -19.19 -6.00
C GLU A 210 12.41 -18.35 -5.81
N TYR A 211 12.39 -17.49 -4.79
CA TYR A 211 13.58 -16.73 -4.45
C TYR A 211 14.65 -17.58 -3.77
N LYS A 212 15.86 -17.03 -3.74
CA LYS A 212 17.03 -17.66 -3.13
C LYS A 212 17.69 -16.72 -2.14
N ASN A 213 18.25 -17.31 -1.10
CA ASN A 213 19.17 -16.64 -0.20
C ASN A 213 20.38 -17.55 0.10
N LYS A 214 21.43 -16.96 0.67
CA LYS A 214 22.70 -17.68 0.88
C LYS A 214 22.62 -18.77 1.95
N ARG A 215 21.74 -18.62 2.96
CA ARG A 215 21.62 -19.57 4.08
C ARG A 215 20.73 -20.75 3.72
N ASP A 216 19.53 -20.49 3.22
CA ASP A 216 18.49 -21.51 3.02
C ASP A 216 18.48 -22.05 1.58
N GLY A 217 19.25 -21.43 0.68
CA GLY A 217 19.23 -21.78 -0.73
C GLY A 217 17.92 -21.32 -1.40
N LYS A 218 17.24 -22.23 -2.08
CA LYS A 218 15.93 -22.01 -2.72
C LYS A 218 14.83 -22.12 -1.67
N VAL A 219 13.96 -21.11 -1.62
CA VAL A 219 12.80 -21.07 -0.71
C VAL A 219 11.57 -21.52 -1.50
N TRP A 220 11.17 -22.74 -1.26
CA TRP A 220 10.02 -23.37 -1.91
C TRP A 220 8.71 -22.71 -1.45
N GLY A 221 7.70 -22.66 -2.33
CA GLY A 221 6.44 -21.99 -2.04
C GLY A 221 6.49 -20.46 -2.19
N SER A 222 7.65 -19.87 -2.52
CA SER A 222 7.77 -18.41 -2.68
C SER A 222 7.57 -17.89 -4.11
N GLN A 223 7.27 -18.76 -5.07
CA GLN A 223 6.91 -18.41 -6.44
C GLN A 223 5.52 -17.75 -6.49
N PHE A 224 5.29 -16.94 -7.53
CA PHE A 224 3.96 -16.41 -7.80
C PHE A 224 3.77 -16.07 -9.27
N ARG A 225 2.51 -16.05 -9.69
CA ARG A 225 2.09 -15.59 -11.01
C ARG A 225 0.95 -14.57 -10.84
N GLU A 226 1.08 -13.42 -11.51
CA GLU A 226 0.13 -12.32 -11.44
C GLU A 226 -0.30 -11.92 -12.85
N GLN A 227 -1.60 -11.67 -13.05
CA GLN A 227 -2.16 -11.16 -14.30
C GLN A 227 -3.19 -10.09 -13.96
N ALA A 228 -3.16 -8.96 -14.68
CA ALA A 228 -4.14 -7.92 -14.50
C ALA A 228 -4.57 -7.30 -15.84
N LEU A 229 -5.84 -6.90 -15.88
CA LEU A 229 -6.40 -6.07 -16.94
C LEU A 229 -7.19 -4.95 -16.27
N ALA A 230 -6.88 -3.71 -16.59
CA ALA A 230 -7.59 -2.55 -16.10
C ALA A 230 -7.98 -1.64 -17.27
N GLY A 231 -9.08 -0.92 -17.14
CA GLY A 231 -9.50 0.03 -18.13
C GLY A 231 -10.45 1.09 -17.59
N MET A 232 -10.48 2.22 -18.30
CA MET A 232 -11.39 3.32 -18.05
C MET A 232 -11.91 3.85 -19.39
N LEU A 233 -13.19 4.13 -19.44
CA LEU A 233 -13.84 4.88 -20.51
C LEU A 233 -14.64 6.01 -19.86
N GLY A 234 -14.49 7.23 -20.37
CA GLY A 234 -15.15 8.36 -19.75
C GLY A 234 -15.40 9.55 -20.64
N LEU A 235 -16.11 10.49 -20.07
CA LEU A 235 -16.45 11.76 -20.67
C LEU A 235 -15.97 12.90 -19.77
N ASN A 236 -15.17 13.81 -20.33
CA ASN A 236 -14.80 15.07 -19.72
C ASN A 236 -15.46 16.21 -20.48
N ARG A 237 -16.26 17.04 -19.80
CA ARG A 237 -17.07 18.11 -20.38
C ARG A 237 -17.03 19.35 -19.48
N SER A 238 -17.66 20.43 -19.93
CA SER A 238 -17.78 21.66 -19.14
C SER A 238 -18.57 21.49 -17.83
N TRP A 239 -19.42 20.47 -17.73
CA TRP A 239 -20.17 20.16 -16.51
C TRP A 239 -19.38 19.31 -15.50
N GLY A 240 -18.19 18.78 -15.87
CA GLY A 240 -17.38 17.89 -15.07
C GLY A 240 -16.95 16.64 -15.81
N TYR A 241 -16.92 15.49 -15.13
CA TYR A 241 -16.58 14.21 -15.76
C TYR A 241 -17.46 13.05 -15.25
N SER A 242 -17.51 12.00 -16.09
CA SER A 242 -18.07 10.70 -15.72
C SER A 242 -17.17 9.61 -16.30
N HIS A 243 -16.59 8.78 -15.44
CA HIS A 243 -15.65 7.73 -15.78
C HIS A 243 -16.19 6.38 -15.31
N LEU A 244 -16.30 5.43 -16.22
CA LEU A 244 -16.53 4.02 -15.91
C LEU A 244 -15.20 3.30 -15.94
N LYS A 245 -14.79 2.76 -14.80
CA LYS A 245 -13.56 2.01 -14.60
C LYS A 245 -13.89 0.55 -14.38
N PHE A 246 -13.02 -0.35 -14.85
CA PHE A 246 -13.09 -1.76 -14.54
C PHE A 246 -11.67 -2.31 -14.36
N SER A 247 -11.54 -3.31 -13.53
CA SER A 247 -10.30 -4.06 -13.36
C SER A 247 -10.57 -5.51 -13.01
N THR A 248 -9.68 -6.36 -13.46
CA THR A 248 -9.58 -7.75 -13.04
C THR A 248 -8.13 -8.03 -12.67
N TYR A 249 -7.93 -8.62 -11.52
CA TYR A 249 -6.64 -9.00 -10.98
C TYR A 249 -6.69 -10.46 -10.57
N HIS A 250 -5.68 -11.22 -10.96
CA HIS A 250 -5.52 -12.60 -10.61
C HIS A 250 -4.08 -12.84 -10.14
N ILE A 251 -3.92 -13.42 -8.97
CA ILE A 251 -2.62 -13.86 -8.47
C ILE A 251 -2.71 -15.30 -7.96
N THR A 252 -1.66 -16.07 -8.24
CA THR A 252 -1.44 -17.41 -7.71
C THR A 252 -0.09 -17.41 -6.98
N PRO A 253 -0.05 -17.04 -5.69
CA PRO A 253 1.15 -17.17 -4.87
C PRO A 253 1.23 -18.59 -4.30
N GLY A 254 2.45 -19.15 -4.22
CA GLY A 254 2.73 -20.29 -3.37
C GLY A 254 2.73 -19.88 -1.90
N LEU A 255 2.53 -20.84 -1.01
CA LEU A 255 2.68 -20.69 0.44
C LEU A 255 3.97 -21.38 0.88
N VAL A 256 4.72 -20.73 1.75
CA VAL A 256 5.99 -21.25 2.27
C VAL A 256 5.71 -21.95 3.60
N GLU A 257 5.69 -23.26 3.59
CA GLU A 257 5.46 -24.08 4.80
C GLU A 257 6.68 -24.09 5.72
N GLY A 258 7.88 -24.06 5.13
CA GLY A 258 9.13 -23.91 5.91
C GLY A 258 9.68 -25.19 6.50
N GLU A 259 9.11 -26.33 6.18
CA GLU A 259 9.55 -27.64 6.63
C GLU A 259 10.99 -27.94 6.20
N ARG A 260 11.71 -28.73 7.01
CA ARG A 260 13.11 -29.07 6.76
C ARG A 260 13.34 -30.58 6.93
N ASP A 261 14.23 -31.12 6.10
CA ASP A 261 14.74 -32.46 6.27
C ASP A 261 15.73 -32.57 7.45
N GLU A 262 16.17 -33.81 7.77
CA GLU A 262 17.12 -34.09 8.85
C GLU A 262 18.47 -33.35 8.68
N THR A 263 18.79 -32.89 7.48
CA THR A 263 20.00 -32.09 7.20
C THR A 263 19.79 -30.60 7.36
N GLY A 264 18.57 -30.16 7.67
CA GLY A 264 18.14 -28.76 7.79
C GLY A 264 17.86 -28.04 6.48
N LYS A 265 17.76 -28.77 5.35
CA LYS A 265 17.41 -28.23 4.04
C LYS A 265 15.90 -28.11 3.92
N LEU A 266 15.42 -26.98 3.34
CA LEU A 266 13.98 -26.75 3.09
C LEU A 266 13.43 -27.81 2.12
N LEU A 267 12.30 -28.39 2.50
CA LEU A 267 11.48 -29.29 1.69
C LEU A 267 10.63 -28.50 0.69
N PRO A 268 10.21 -29.12 -0.43
CA PRO A 268 9.23 -28.52 -1.34
C PRO A 268 7.89 -28.25 -0.61
N SER A 269 7.28 -27.11 -0.86
CA SER A 269 5.92 -26.77 -0.45
C SER A 269 4.99 -26.93 -1.64
N GLU A 270 3.85 -27.56 -1.46
CA GLU A 270 2.80 -27.77 -2.47
C GLU A 270 1.62 -26.80 -2.27
N ALA A 271 1.47 -26.21 -1.09
CA ALA A 271 0.40 -25.30 -0.77
C ALA A 271 0.48 -23.99 -1.57
N TYR A 272 -0.66 -23.49 -2.02
CA TYR A 272 -0.76 -22.24 -2.78
C TYR A 272 -2.17 -21.66 -2.71
N GLN A 273 -2.29 -20.38 -3.12
CA GLN A 273 -3.58 -19.70 -3.24
C GLN A 273 -3.90 -19.38 -4.71
N LYS A 274 -5.19 -19.29 -5.03
CA LYS A 274 -5.72 -18.66 -6.26
C LYS A 274 -6.67 -17.54 -5.87
N ILE A 275 -6.30 -16.32 -6.23
CA ILE A 275 -7.05 -15.12 -5.85
C ILE A 275 -7.53 -14.42 -7.11
N TYR A 276 -8.81 -14.08 -7.15
CA TYR A 276 -9.45 -13.33 -8.22
C TYR A 276 -10.11 -12.09 -7.63
N HIS A 277 -9.79 -10.93 -8.15
CA HIS A 277 -10.39 -9.67 -7.72
C HIS A 277 -10.93 -8.91 -8.95
N HIS A 278 -12.23 -8.71 -9.00
CA HIS A 278 -12.91 -8.02 -10.09
C HIS A 278 -13.59 -6.76 -9.57
N LYS A 279 -13.45 -5.64 -10.29
CA LYS A 279 -14.06 -4.35 -9.91
C LYS A 279 -14.70 -3.66 -11.09
N VAL A 280 -15.80 -2.97 -10.81
CA VAL A 280 -16.41 -1.96 -11.71
C VAL A 280 -16.74 -0.75 -10.87
N VAL A 281 -16.30 0.43 -11.28
CA VAL A 281 -16.48 1.69 -10.55
C VAL A 281 -17.02 2.76 -11.49
N LEU A 282 -18.08 3.43 -11.09
CA LEU A 282 -18.58 4.65 -11.72
C LEU A 282 -18.16 5.85 -10.86
N ASP A 283 -17.28 6.68 -11.41
CA ASP A 283 -16.69 7.86 -10.77
C ASP A 283 -17.14 9.13 -11.50
N ASN A 284 -17.93 9.96 -10.83
CA ASN A 284 -18.47 11.18 -11.39
C ASN A 284 -18.06 12.41 -10.57
N SER A 285 -17.90 13.52 -11.26
CA SER A 285 -17.75 14.83 -10.65
C SER A 285 -18.56 15.85 -11.46
N PHE A 286 -19.53 16.49 -10.81
CA PHE A 286 -20.40 17.49 -11.43
C PHE A 286 -20.09 18.86 -10.86
N ILE A 287 -19.78 19.84 -11.70
CA ILE A 287 -19.56 21.22 -11.29
C ILE A 287 -20.93 21.82 -10.95
N ILE A 288 -21.12 22.21 -9.69
CA ILE A 288 -22.36 22.79 -9.17
C ILE A 288 -22.02 24.06 -8.38
N GLY A 289 -22.40 25.22 -8.93
CA GLY A 289 -22.08 26.50 -8.31
C GLY A 289 -20.56 26.72 -8.20
N GLU A 290 -20.10 26.99 -7.00
CA GLU A 290 -18.66 27.25 -6.70
C GLU A 290 -17.91 26.00 -6.27
N GLY A 291 -18.47 24.81 -6.46
CA GLY A 291 -17.87 23.55 -6.05
C GLY A 291 -18.20 22.40 -7.00
N SER A 292 -17.97 21.19 -6.51
CA SER A 292 -18.22 19.97 -7.25
C SER A 292 -18.95 18.96 -6.37
N LEU A 293 -19.99 18.36 -6.91
CA LEU A 293 -20.60 17.15 -6.34
C LEU A 293 -19.86 15.95 -6.92
N LYS A 294 -19.23 15.18 -6.06
CA LYS A 294 -18.60 13.92 -6.41
C LYS A 294 -19.51 12.76 -6.05
N SER A 295 -19.61 11.76 -6.92
CA SER A 295 -20.41 10.56 -6.71
C SER A 295 -19.62 9.36 -7.21
N LEU A 296 -19.36 8.43 -6.34
CA LEU A 296 -18.62 7.22 -6.63
C LEU A 296 -19.42 6.02 -6.15
N ILE A 297 -19.63 5.06 -7.05
CA ILE A 297 -20.28 3.78 -6.76
C ILE A 297 -19.39 2.70 -7.36
N GLY A 298 -18.99 1.73 -6.56
CA GLY A 298 -18.16 0.62 -6.98
C GLY A 298 -18.71 -0.71 -6.52
N TYR A 299 -18.67 -1.69 -7.40
CA TYR A 299 -18.87 -3.11 -7.06
C TYR A 299 -17.55 -3.83 -7.22
N GLN A 300 -17.24 -4.68 -6.25
CA GLN A 300 -16.08 -5.57 -6.31
C GLN A 300 -16.43 -6.97 -5.81
N GLN A 301 -15.83 -7.96 -6.44
CA GLN A 301 -15.87 -9.36 -6.02
C GLN A 301 -14.44 -9.83 -5.79
N ASN A 302 -14.18 -10.33 -4.59
CA ASN A 302 -12.97 -11.04 -4.27
C ASN A 302 -13.27 -12.51 -4.05
N ARG A 303 -12.54 -13.40 -4.70
CA ARG A 303 -12.58 -14.84 -4.42
C ARG A 303 -11.17 -15.31 -4.12
N ARG A 304 -11.02 -15.91 -2.96
CA ARG A 304 -9.78 -16.52 -2.48
C ARG A 304 -9.99 -18.00 -2.30
N LYS A 305 -9.12 -18.78 -2.90
CA LYS A 305 -9.05 -20.23 -2.76
C LYS A 305 -7.68 -20.60 -2.24
N GLU A 306 -7.63 -21.45 -1.23
CA GLU A 306 -6.42 -22.01 -0.66
C GLU A 306 -6.38 -23.49 -0.92
N PHE A 307 -5.26 -23.93 -1.46
CA PHE A 307 -5.02 -25.32 -1.83
C PHE A 307 -3.85 -25.85 -1.00
N GLU A 308 -4.06 -27.02 -0.47
CA GLU A 308 -3.10 -27.80 0.31
C GLU A 308 -2.32 -28.77 -0.58
N GLU A 309 -1.74 -29.82 0.03
CA GLU A 309 -1.11 -30.89 -0.69
C GLU A 309 -2.08 -31.57 -1.68
N ASN A 310 -1.53 -32.08 -2.79
CA ASN A 310 -2.29 -32.78 -3.82
C ASN A 310 -3.43 -31.99 -4.48
N ASP A 311 -3.34 -30.64 -4.51
CA ASP A 311 -4.39 -29.76 -5.04
C ASP A 311 -5.73 -29.86 -4.29
N GLU A 312 -5.75 -30.29 -3.04
CA GLU A 312 -6.94 -30.32 -2.22
C GLU A 312 -7.39 -28.90 -1.85
N LEU A 313 -8.68 -28.59 -2.06
CA LEU A 313 -9.25 -27.27 -1.78
C LEU A 313 -9.72 -27.21 -0.33
N GLY A 314 -8.95 -26.60 0.57
CA GLY A 314 -9.33 -26.35 1.95
C GLY A 314 -10.29 -25.17 2.04
N LEU A 315 -9.80 -23.93 1.87
CA LEU A 315 -10.59 -22.72 2.02
C LEU A 315 -11.04 -22.14 0.66
N ASP A 316 -12.29 -21.69 0.55
CA ASP A 316 -12.83 -20.94 -0.61
C ASP A 316 -13.74 -19.81 -0.11
N PHE A 317 -13.23 -18.59 -0.05
CA PHE A 317 -13.97 -17.41 0.35
C PHE A 317 -14.41 -16.60 -0.86
N ARG A 318 -15.68 -16.22 -0.90
CA ARG A 318 -16.24 -15.30 -1.88
C ARG A 318 -16.81 -14.08 -1.18
N LEU A 319 -16.21 -12.92 -1.41
CA LEU A 319 -16.63 -11.63 -0.85
C LEU A 319 -17.16 -10.71 -1.95
N HIS A 320 -18.38 -10.26 -1.77
CA HIS A 320 -19.02 -9.23 -2.59
C HIS A 320 -19.07 -7.93 -1.80
N THR A 321 -18.62 -6.83 -2.41
CA THR A 321 -18.66 -5.50 -1.78
C THR A 321 -19.23 -4.46 -2.74
N VAL A 322 -20.18 -3.66 -2.27
CA VAL A 322 -20.64 -2.44 -2.93
C VAL A 322 -20.18 -1.26 -2.10
N ASN A 323 -19.34 -0.41 -2.67
CA ASN A 323 -18.91 0.84 -2.07
C ASN A 323 -19.70 2.01 -2.64
N TYR A 324 -20.01 3.01 -1.80
CA TYR A 324 -20.62 4.25 -2.23
C TYR A 324 -20.04 5.44 -1.47
N ASP A 325 -19.87 6.54 -2.21
CA ASP A 325 -19.45 7.85 -1.67
C ASP A 325 -20.16 8.96 -2.46
N VAL A 326 -20.81 9.85 -1.77
CA VAL A 326 -21.39 11.06 -2.37
C VAL A 326 -21.05 12.23 -1.48
N HIS A 327 -20.29 13.17 -2.01
CA HIS A 327 -19.91 14.35 -1.25
C HIS A 327 -19.77 15.60 -2.13
N TYR A 328 -20.01 16.75 -1.51
CA TYR A 328 -19.80 18.04 -2.13
C TYR A 328 -18.51 18.66 -1.60
N VAL A 329 -17.69 19.18 -2.51
CA VAL A 329 -16.46 19.92 -2.19
C VAL A 329 -16.57 21.31 -2.76
N SER A 330 -16.28 22.32 -1.94
CA SER A 330 -16.20 23.71 -2.37
C SER A 330 -14.90 24.33 -1.94
N THR A 331 -14.29 25.10 -2.85
CA THR A 331 -13.11 25.93 -2.56
C THR A 331 -13.46 27.34 -2.98
N LYS A 332 -13.70 28.20 -1.99
CA LYS A 332 -14.03 29.60 -2.19
C LYS A 332 -13.13 30.47 -1.35
N ASP A 333 -12.43 31.40 -1.98
CA ASP A 333 -11.49 32.31 -1.35
C ASP A 333 -10.45 31.55 -0.50
N LEU A 334 -10.47 31.79 0.80
CA LEU A 334 -9.58 31.14 1.78
C LEU A 334 -10.20 29.91 2.45
N TRP A 335 -11.45 29.57 2.10
CA TRP A 335 -12.19 28.47 2.67
C TRP A 335 -12.23 27.28 1.71
N GLN A 336 -11.98 26.12 2.25
CA GLN A 336 -12.25 24.84 1.60
C GLN A 336 -13.07 23.99 2.56
N TRP A 337 -14.19 23.45 2.09
CA TRP A 337 -15.02 22.57 2.90
C TRP A 337 -15.58 21.42 2.07
N SER A 338 -15.85 20.32 2.73
CA SER A 338 -16.56 19.20 2.14
C SER A 338 -17.54 18.59 3.12
N ALA A 339 -18.63 18.04 2.60
CA ALA A 339 -19.58 17.28 3.40
C ALA A 339 -20.20 16.18 2.54
N GLY A 340 -20.44 15.02 3.13
CA GLY A 340 -20.96 13.88 2.37
C GLY A 340 -21.31 12.69 3.22
N ILE A 341 -21.72 11.65 2.52
CA ILE A 341 -22.02 10.31 3.05
C ILE A 341 -21.23 9.28 2.27
N SER A 342 -20.73 8.27 2.96
CA SER A 342 -20.04 7.14 2.34
C SER A 342 -20.24 5.87 3.16
N GLY A 343 -20.05 4.73 2.53
CA GLY A 343 -20.14 3.45 3.22
C GLY A 343 -19.96 2.28 2.28
N MET A 344 -20.30 1.10 2.78
CA MET A 344 -20.25 -0.14 2.00
C MET A 344 -21.31 -1.13 2.45
N TRP A 345 -21.64 -2.05 1.56
CA TRP A 345 -22.35 -3.27 1.85
C TRP A 345 -21.46 -4.46 1.46
N GLN A 346 -21.41 -5.48 2.30
CA GLN A 346 -20.64 -6.70 2.03
C GLN A 346 -21.49 -7.94 2.27
N HIS A 347 -21.18 -8.97 1.50
CA HIS A 347 -21.64 -10.33 1.71
C HIS A 347 -20.49 -11.29 1.44
N SER A 348 -20.13 -12.09 2.43
CA SER A 348 -19.08 -13.10 2.36
C SER A 348 -19.65 -14.48 2.55
N GLU A 349 -19.21 -15.42 1.72
CA GLU A 349 -19.61 -16.82 1.74
C GLU A 349 -18.36 -17.70 1.86
N ASN A 350 -18.47 -18.77 2.65
CA ASN A 350 -17.53 -19.87 2.68
C ASN A 350 -18.05 -20.99 1.77
N LEU A 351 -17.22 -21.42 0.84
CA LEU A 351 -17.55 -22.43 -0.17
C LEU A 351 -16.56 -23.60 -0.17
N GLY A 352 -15.54 -23.56 0.67
CA GLY A 352 -14.53 -24.60 0.84
C GLY A 352 -14.99 -25.75 1.70
N MET A 353 -14.11 -26.72 1.92
CA MET A 353 -14.34 -27.86 2.80
C MET A 353 -14.01 -27.53 4.25
N GLU A 354 -13.15 -26.53 4.46
CA GLU A 354 -12.76 -26.03 5.77
C GLU A 354 -13.41 -24.70 6.10
N PHE A 355 -13.60 -24.46 7.38
CA PHE A 355 -14.27 -23.26 7.87
C PHE A 355 -13.42 -22.56 8.93
N LEU A 356 -12.86 -21.41 8.57
CA LEU A 356 -12.11 -20.56 9.48
C LEU A 356 -12.95 -19.42 10.05
N ILE A 357 -13.75 -18.76 9.20
CA ILE A 357 -14.67 -17.68 9.58
C ILE A 357 -16.08 -17.99 9.09
N PRO A 358 -17.15 -17.54 9.76
CA PRO A 358 -18.51 -17.71 9.28
C PRO A 358 -18.80 -16.89 8.03
N SER A 359 -19.83 -17.31 7.26
CA SER A 359 -20.46 -16.44 6.26
C SER A 359 -21.11 -15.25 6.94
N TYR A 360 -21.11 -14.06 6.28
CA TYR A 360 -21.61 -12.85 6.92
C TYR A 360 -22.15 -11.81 5.96
N ARG A 361 -22.91 -10.88 6.53
CA ARG A 361 -23.35 -9.64 5.90
C ARG A 361 -22.96 -8.45 6.74
N LEU A 362 -22.52 -7.39 6.07
CA LEU A 362 -22.11 -6.15 6.71
C LEU A 362 -22.71 -4.97 5.97
N PHE A 363 -23.16 -3.97 6.72
CA PHE A 363 -23.59 -2.68 6.17
C PHE A 363 -22.97 -1.54 6.97
N ASP A 364 -22.25 -0.67 6.27
CA ASP A 364 -21.66 0.55 6.81
C ASP A 364 -22.29 1.77 6.20
N ILE A 365 -22.58 2.77 7.03
CA ILE A 365 -22.92 4.11 6.61
C ILE A 365 -22.26 5.14 7.53
N GLY A 366 -21.66 6.17 6.92
CA GLY A 366 -21.08 7.28 7.65
C GLY A 366 -21.37 8.63 6.99
N ALA A 367 -21.54 9.65 7.81
CA ALA A 367 -21.68 11.03 7.38
C ALA A 367 -20.51 11.86 7.90
N PHE A 368 -19.94 12.71 7.07
CA PHE A 368 -18.77 13.52 7.42
C PHE A 368 -18.91 14.97 6.95
N ALA A 369 -18.22 15.84 7.65
CA ALA A 369 -17.98 17.21 7.23
C ALA A 369 -16.59 17.66 7.65
N SER A 370 -15.93 18.43 6.80
CA SER A 370 -14.63 19.03 7.07
C SER A 370 -14.52 20.43 6.53
N VAL A 371 -13.66 21.22 7.15
CA VAL A 371 -13.37 22.59 6.76
C VAL A 371 -11.89 22.89 6.94
N THR A 372 -11.32 23.60 5.99
CA THR A 372 -9.97 24.18 6.07
C THR A 372 -10.05 25.66 5.74
N ARG A 373 -9.35 26.48 6.52
CA ARG A 373 -9.20 27.90 6.27
C ARG A 373 -7.73 28.30 6.26
N ASN A 374 -7.36 28.98 5.19
CA ASN A 374 -6.03 29.53 5.02
C ASN A 374 -6.02 31.00 5.44
N PHE A 375 -5.05 31.35 6.28
CA PHE A 375 -4.69 32.70 6.67
C PHE A 375 -3.26 33.00 6.20
N GLU A 376 -2.79 34.22 6.37
CA GLU A 376 -1.44 34.57 5.97
C GLU A 376 -0.35 33.67 6.61
N LYS A 377 -0.41 33.47 7.93
CA LYS A 377 0.55 32.63 8.68
C LYS A 377 0.00 31.31 9.19
N TRP A 378 -1.31 31.14 9.14
CA TRP A 378 -1.98 29.94 9.68
C TRP A 378 -2.77 29.22 8.60
N THR A 379 -2.78 27.91 8.66
CA THR A 379 -3.81 27.08 8.05
C THR A 379 -4.47 26.29 9.18
N LEU A 380 -5.76 26.41 9.32
CA LEU A 380 -6.55 25.68 10.32
C LEU A 380 -7.48 24.71 9.59
N SER A 381 -7.53 23.48 10.07
CA SER A 381 -8.45 22.47 9.54
C SER A 381 -9.14 21.73 10.66
N GLY A 382 -10.37 21.29 10.39
CA GLY A 382 -11.11 20.44 11.32
C GLY A 382 -12.20 19.68 10.60
N GLY A 383 -12.59 18.54 11.18
CA GLY A 383 -13.66 17.76 10.64
C GLY A 383 -14.12 16.67 11.59
N LEU A 384 -15.33 16.20 11.32
CA LEU A 384 -15.99 15.15 12.08
C LEU A 384 -16.65 14.17 11.13
N ARG A 385 -16.71 12.91 11.55
CA ARG A 385 -17.42 11.82 10.87
C ARG A 385 -18.10 10.96 11.91
N PHE A 386 -19.35 10.59 11.65
CA PHE A 386 -20.10 9.62 12.42
C PHE A 386 -20.34 8.38 11.54
N ASP A 387 -20.03 7.19 12.06
CA ASP A 387 -20.20 5.91 11.39
C ASP A 387 -21.15 5.01 12.18
N HIS A 388 -21.93 4.21 11.44
CA HIS A 388 -22.74 3.11 11.95
C HIS A 388 -22.45 1.86 11.10
N ARG A 389 -22.03 0.77 11.76
CA ARG A 389 -21.82 -0.56 11.17
C ARG A 389 -22.78 -1.55 11.77
N HIS A 390 -23.50 -2.25 10.92
CA HIS A 390 -24.27 -3.45 11.24
C HIS A 390 -23.58 -4.67 10.65
N LEU A 391 -23.33 -5.68 11.48
CA LEU A 391 -22.72 -6.96 11.09
C LEU A 391 -23.62 -8.09 11.55
N HIS A 392 -23.86 -9.07 10.68
CA HIS A 392 -24.60 -10.30 10.95
C HIS A 392 -23.78 -11.49 10.48
N SER A 393 -23.56 -12.45 11.36
CA SER A 393 -22.90 -13.75 11.13
C SER A 393 -23.95 -14.81 10.97
N ASP A 394 -23.82 -15.64 9.95
CA ASP A 394 -24.72 -16.77 9.73
C ASP A 394 -24.23 -18.00 10.53
N ALA A 395 -25.17 -18.76 11.16
CA ALA A 395 -24.84 -20.01 11.83
C ALA A 395 -24.37 -21.08 10.84
N LEU A 396 -23.48 -21.96 11.29
CA LEU A 396 -23.06 -23.14 10.55
C LEU A 396 -23.04 -24.36 11.47
N MET A 397 -23.72 -25.44 11.05
CA MET A 397 -23.57 -26.76 11.62
C MET A 397 -22.58 -27.57 10.78
N ASP A 398 -21.58 -28.15 11.41
CA ASP A 398 -20.55 -28.97 10.80
C ASP A 398 -20.46 -30.31 11.59
N ASP A 399 -20.58 -31.43 10.90
CA ASP A 399 -20.60 -32.77 11.50
C ASP A 399 -21.61 -32.97 12.69
N GLY A 400 -22.66 -32.14 12.70
CA GLY A 400 -23.72 -32.19 13.73
C GLY A 400 -23.42 -31.35 14.98
N GLU A 401 -22.32 -30.65 15.02
CA GLU A 401 -21.95 -29.67 16.03
C GLU A 401 -22.09 -28.23 15.48
N GLU A 402 -22.38 -27.27 16.36
CA GLU A 402 -22.45 -25.85 15.99
C GLU A 402 -21.03 -25.30 15.83
N ARG A 403 -20.59 -25.13 14.57
CA ARG A 403 -19.28 -24.58 14.24
C ARG A 403 -19.24 -23.09 14.42
N PHE A 404 -20.29 -22.40 13.94
CA PHE A 404 -20.46 -20.95 14.09
C PHE A 404 -21.87 -20.64 14.58
N GLU A 405 -21.96 -19.67 15.51
CA GLU A 405 -23.20 -19.13 16.04
C GLU A 405 -23.82 -18.10 15.11
N ASP A 406 -25.16 -17.99 15.10
CA ASP A 406 -25.84 -16.82 14.52
C ASP A 406 -25.77 -15.66 15.50
N PHE A 407 -25.18 -14.56 15.08
CA PHE A 407 -25.17 -13.33 15.89
C PHE A 407 -25.22 -12.06 15.06
N SER A 408 -25.72 -11.01 15.67
CA SER A 408 -25.72 -9.67 15.09
C SER A 408 -25.08 -8.67 16.03
N ARG A 409 -24.29 -7.73 15.47
CA ARG A 409 -23.63 -6.66 16.22
C ARG A 409 -23.86 -5.32 15.53
N ASN A 410 -24.05 -4.29 16.33
CA ASN A 410 -24.14 -2.91 15.87
C ASN A 410 -23.03 -2.09 16.52
N PHE A 411 -22.27 -1.36 15.73
CA PHE A 411 -21.19 -0.51 16.18
C PHE A 411 -21.47 0.92 15.73
N LYS A 412 -21.19 1.89 16.60
CA LYS A 412 -21.30 3.31 16.31
C LYS A 412 -20.03 4.01 16.74
N GLY A 413 -19.53 4.91 15.93
CA GLY A 413 -18.31 5.62 16.24
C GLY A 413 -18.29 7.05 15.72
N LEU A 414 -17.51 7.87 16.42
CA LEU A 414 -17.21 9.23 16.02
C LEU A 414 -15.71 9.28 15.69
N THR A 415 -15.36 9.79 14.53
CA THR A 415 -13.99 10.10 14.13
C THR A 415 -13.86 11.60 13.94
N GLY A 416 -12.74 12.18 14.33
CA GLY A 416 -12.54 13.62 14.20
C GLY A 416 -11.08 14.02 14.12
N SER A 417 -10.82 15.19 13.55
CA SER A 417 -9.49 15.79 13.55
C SER A 417 -9.54 17.31 13.68
N LEU A 418 -8.53 17.86 14.35
CA LEU A 418 -8.26 19.28 14.44
C LEU A 418 -6.77 19.49 14.13
N GLY A 419 -6.50 20.32 13.14
CA GLY A 419 -5.15 20.55 12.68
C GLY A 419 -4.82 22.03 12.50
N ALA A 420 -3.55 22.37 12.71
CA ALA A 420 -3.03 23.71 12.50
C ALA A 420 -1.63 23.65 11.86
N ILE A 421 -1.38 24.53 10.91
CA ILE A 421 -0.04 24.81 10.41
C ILE A 421 0.27 26.26 10.72
N TYR A 422 1.43 26.50 11.30
CA TYR A 422 1.97 27.83 11.54
C TYR A 422 3.22 28.06 10.69
N ARG A 423 3.14 29.00 9.76
CA ARG A 423 4.28 29.44 8.95
C ARG A 423 5.15 30.40 9.76
N ILE A 424 6.21 29.88 10.38
CA ILE A 424 7.13 30.66 11.23
C ILE A 424 7.87 31.66 10.35
N THR A 425 8.42 31.16 9.22
CA THR A 425 9.06 31.96 8.15
C THR A 425 8.65 31.38 6.79
N SER A 426 9.15 31.92 5.69
CA SER A 426 8.99 31.32 4.35
C SER A 426 9.65 29.94 4.21
N GLN A 427 10.57 29.58 5.08
CA GLN A 427 11.33 28.33 5.08
C GLN A 427 10.89 27.36 6.16
N TRP A 428 10.32 27.83 7.27
CA TRP A 428 9.97 27.02 8.42
C TRP A 428 8.46 26.95 8.65
N ASN A 429 7.94 25.73 8.74
CA ASN A 429 6.58 25.47 9.15
C ASN A 429 6.55 24.57 10.40
N MET A 430 5.58 24.79 11.25
CA MET A 430 5.22 23.90 12.35
C MET A 430 3.81 23.37 12.10
N ARG A 431 3.62 22.07 12.28
CA ARG A 431 2.34 21.37 12.13
C ARG A 431 1.91 20.74 13.44
N LEU A 432 0.65 20.89 13.76
CA LEU A 432 0.00 20.27 14.91
C LEU A 432 -1.26 19.58 14.41
N ASN A 433 -1.48 18.35 14.86
CA ASN A 433 -2.70 17.61 14.56
C ASN A 433 -3.12 16.79 15.78
N LEU A 434 -4.40 16.91 16.15
CA LEU A 434 -5.06 16.07 17.14
C LEU A 434 -6.17 15.31 16.42
N SER A 435 -6.15 14.00 16.49
CA SER A 435 -7.15 13.17 15.83
C SER A 435 -7.66 12.06 16.72
N HIS A 436 -8.93 11.72 16.54
CA HIS A 436 -9.61 10.61 17.15
C HIS A 436 -10.09 9.65 16.07
N GLY A 437 -9.75 8.38 16.21
CA GLY A 437 -10.13 7.30 15.30
C GLY A 437 -11.02 6.27 16.00
N PHE A 438 -11.83 5.59 15.20
CA PHE A 438 -12.71 4.51 15.61
C PHE A 438 -12.58 3.33 14.64
N ARG A 439 -12.52 2.11 15.15
CA ARG A 439 -12.55 0.87 14.37
C ARG A 439 -13.48 -0.16 15.04
N ALA A 440 -14.44 -0.67 14.30
CA ALA A 440 -15.23 -1.80 14.75
C ALA A 440 -14.42 -3.10 14.59
N PRO A 441 -14.59 -4.09 15.49
CA PRO A 441 -14.06 -5.44 15.27
C PRO A 441 -14.59 -6.00 13.95
N ASN A 442 -13.74 -6.70 13.20
CA ASN A 442 -14.16 -7.40 12.00
C ASN A 442 -14.68 -8.81 12.33
N LEU A 443 -15.15 -9.51 11.32
CA LEU A 443 -15.74 -10.83 11.58
C LEU A 443 -14.71 -11.88 11.98
N SER A 444 -13.48 -11.85 11.43
CA SER A 444 -12.45 -12.82 11.86
C SER A 444 -12.12 -12.63 13.35
N GLU A 445 -12.04 -11.39 13.82
CA GLU A 445 -11.80 -11.09 15.24
C GLU A 445 -12.95 -11.54 16.14
N LEU A 446 -14.18 -11.46 15.64
CA LEU A 446 -15.37 -11.84 16.42
C LEU A 446 -15.66 -13.33 16.34
N GLY A 447 -15.48 -13.97 15.18
CA GLY A 447 -16.10 -15.27 14.91
C GLY A 447 -15.17 -16.31 14.29
N SER A 448 -13.83 -16.15 14.29
CA SER A 448 -12.93 -17.23 13.84
C SER A 448 -13.09 -18.46 14.72
N ASN A 449 -13.08 -19.65 14.11
CA ASN A 449 -13.07 -20.93 14.79
C ASN A 449 -12.56 -22.02 13.85
N GLY A 450 -11.24 -22.03 13.57
CA GLY A 450 -10.66 -22.98 12.61
C GLY A 450 -9.16 -22.81 12.42
N GLU A 451 -8.60 -23.74 11.69
CA GLU A 451 -7.22 -23.67 11.21
C GLU A 451 -7.10 -22.64 10.11
N HIS A 452 -5.96 -21.96 10.11
CA HIS A 452 -5.56 -21.02 9.08
C HIS A 452 -4.33 -21.59 8.41
N GLU A 453 -4.55 -22.20 7.27
CA GLU A 453 -3.48 -22.81 6.47
C GLU A 453 -2.37 -21.82 6.15
N GLY A 454 -1.15 -22.33 5.97
CA GLY A 454 0.03 -21.48 5.76
C GLY A 454 0.54 -20.77 7.01
N THR A 455 -0.22 -20.74 8.12
CA THR A 455 0.24 -20.23 9.43
C THR A 455 0.33 -21.31 10.49
N PHE A 456 -0.26 -22.46 10.27
CA PHE A 456 -0.40 -23.56 11.25
C PHE A 456 -0.99 -23.10 12.59
N ARG A 457 -2.01 -22.22 12.50
CA ARG A 457 -2.69 -21.66 13.68
C ARG A 457 -4.14 -22.03 13.70
N TYR A 458 -4.62 -22.44 14.86
CA TYR A 458 -6.03 -22.49 15.13
C TYR A 458 -6.48 -21.15 15.72
N GLU A 459 -7.30 -20.40 14.99
CA GLU A 459 -7.75 -19.06 15.38
C GLU A 459 -9.10 -19.11 16.06
N ILE A 460 -9.23 -18.48 17.22
CA ILE A 460 -10.43 -18.40 18.04
C ILE A 460 -10.86 -16.94 18.13
N GLY A 461 -12.06 -16.65 17.62
CA GLY A 461 -12.70 -15.34 17.71
C GLY A 461 -13.16 -15.01 19.13
N ASN A 462 -13.59 -13.77 19.33
CA ASN A 462 -14.13 -13.33 20.61
C ASN A 462 -15.33 -12.39 20.39
N HIS A 463 -16.51 -12.91 20.58
CA HIS A 463 -17.77 -12.18 20.39
C HIS A 463 -17.94 -10.98 21.33
N SER A 464 -17.19 -10.93 22.45
CA SER A 464 -17.26 -9.85 23.43
C SER A 464 -16.45 -8.61 23.09
N LEU A 465 -15.67 -8.62 22.00
CA LEU A 465 -14.81 -7.50 21.64
C LEU A 465 -15.60 -6.21 21.42
N SER A 466 -15.06 -5.14 21.96
CA SER A 466 -15.55 -3.78 21.81
C SER A 466 -14.74 -3.02 20.75
N PRO A 467 -15.28 -1.94 20.15
CA PRO A 467 -14.55 -1.13 19.21
C PRO A 467 -13.25 -0.57 19.78
N GLU A 468 -12.25 -0.43 18.92
CA GLU A 468 -11.03 0.32 19.21
C GLU A 468 -11.29 1.81 19.10
N HIS A 469 -10.71 2.58 20.01
CA HIS A 469 -10.69 4.04 19.97
C HIS A 469 -9.26 4.56 20.09
N SER A 470 -8.86 5.42 19.19
CA SER A 470 -7.50 5.97 19.09
C SER A 470 -7.51 7.48 19.30
N TRP A 471 -6.66 7.98 20.19
CA TRP A 471 -6.34 9.39 20.31
C TRP A 471 -4.88 9.61 19.91
N GLN A 472 -4.68 10.33 18.82
CA GLN A 472 -3.34 10.60 18.31
C GLN A 472 -3.06 12.10 18.29
N PHE A 473 -1.88 12.46 18.79
CA PHE A 473 -1.29 13.78 18.67
C PHE A 473 -0.05 13.72 17.81
N ASP A 474 0.04 14.60 16.81
CA ASP A 474 1.19 14.75 15.92
C ASP A 474 1.77 16.16 16.04
N LEU A 475 3.10 16.25 16.09
CA LEU A 475 3.88 17.47 16.03
C LEU A 475 4.89 17.35 14.89
N GLY A 476 4.83 18.26 13.93
CA GLY A 476 5.71 18.29 12.78
C GLY A 476 6.47 19.61 12.63
N PHE A 477 7.69 19.53 12.12
CA PHE A 477 8.51 20.67 11.71
C PHE A 477 9.03 20.40 10.30
N ASP A 478 8.83 21.37 9.41
CA ASP A 478 9.34 21.33 8.04
C ASP A 478 10.25 22.52 7.81
N TYR A 479 11.41 22.24 7.23
CA TYR A 479 12.34 23.25 6.73
C TYR A 479 12.58 23.04 5.25
N SER A 480 12.55 24.11 4.47
CA SER A 480 12.85 24.05 3.03
C SER A 480 13.68 25.24 2.60
N SER A 481 14.80 24.95 2.00
CA SER A 481 15.68 25.93 1.35
C SER A 481 16.21 25.33 0.04
N ARG A 482 17.01 26.09 -0.71
CA ARG A 482 17.62 25.61 -1.96
C ARG A 482 18.62 24.45 -1.74
N VAL A 483 19.24 24.37 -0.57
CA VAL A 483 20.33 23.41 -0.27
C VAL A 483 19.84 22.26 0.62
N LEU A 484 18.85 22.50 1.47
CA LEU A 484 18.41 21.58 2.49
C LEU A 484 16.89 21.57 2.57
N SER A 485 16.30 20.39 2.48
CA SER A 485 14.93 20.12 2.90
C SER A 485 14.96 19.14 4.06
N ALA A 486 14.23 19.42 5.13
CA ALA A 486 14.17 18.57 6.31
C ALA A 486 12.75 18.52 6.86
N GLN A 487 12.35 17.35 7.30
CA GLN A 487 11.07 17.11 7.96
C GLN A 487 11.30 16.28 9.20
N VAL A 488 10.69 16.70 10.32
CA VAL A 488 10.62 15.94 11.56
C VAL A 488 9.15 15.76 11.91
N SER A 489 8.73 14.55 12.23
CA SER A 489 7.38 14.24 12.69
C SER A 489 7.47 13.39 13.95
N LEU A 490 6.86 13.86 15.02
CA LEU A 490 6.73 13.15 16.30
C LEU A 490 5.27 12.82 16.53
N PHE A 491 5.00 11.64 17.10
CA PHE A 491 3.63 11.25 17.40
C PHE A 491 3.51 10.49 18.72
N VAL A 492 2.34 10.60 19.30
CA VAL A 492 1.88 9.72 20.39
C VAL A 492 0.44 9.31 20.10
N ASN A 493 0.15 8.04 20.25
CA ASN A 493 -1.16 7.44 20.01
C ASN A 493 -1.55 6.56 21.20
N HIS A 494 -2.70 6.82 21.80
CA HIS A 494 -3.29 5.98 22.82
C HIS A 494 -4.51 5.28 22.24
N ILE A 495 -4.53 3.95 22.30
CA ILE A 495 -5.59 3.11 21.74
C ILE A 495 -6.23 2.32 22.88
N SER A 496 -7.52 2.55 23.10
CA SER A 496 -8.34 1.73 24.00
C SER A 496 -8.92 0.55 23.25
N ASN A 497 -9.00 -0.60 23.92
CA ASN A 497 -9.49 -1.86 23.36
C ASN A 497 -8.70 -2.31 22.11
N TYR A 498 -7.38 -2.10 22.05
CA TYR A 498 -6.54 -2.59 20.96
C TYR A 498 -6.68 -4.10 20.81
N ILE A 499 -7.15 -4.57 19.65
CA ILE A 499 -7.42 -5.98 19.37
C ILE A 499 -6.18 -6.62 18.74
N PHE A 500 -5.76 -7.75 19.27
CA PHE A 500 -4.62 -8.52 18.75
C PHE A 500 -4.83 -10.00 18.94
N LEU A 501 -4.16 -10.80 18.13
CA LEU A 501 -4.17 -12.25 18.21
C LEU A 501 -3.10 -12.70 19.20
N GLN A 502 -3.47 -13.40 20.24
CA GLN A 502 -2.58 -13.89 21.30
C GLN A 502 -2.46 -15.42 21.25
N ARG A 503 -1.24 -15.93 21.24
CA ARG A 503 -0.96 -17.34 21.43
C ARG A 503 -1.32 -17.75 22.87
N LEU A 504 -2.08 -18.84 23.03
CA LEU A 504 -2.60 -19.23 24.35
C LEU A 504 -1.59 -20.01 25.19
N ASP A 505 -0.73 -20.81 24.56
CA ASP A 505 0.34 -21.55 25.23
C ASP A 505 1.59 -21.65 24.34
N ALA A 506 2.75 -21.91 24.94
CA ALA A 506 4.04 -21.92 24.24
C ALA A 506 4.27 -23.16 23.36
N ASN A 507 3.50 -24.22 23.54
CA ASN A 507 3.67 -25.49 22.83
C ASN A 507 2.49 -25.83 21.91
N GLY A 508 1.40 -25.05 21.97
CA GLY A 508 0.19 -25.24 21.17
C GLY A 508 0.08 -24.21 20.06
N ASP A 509 -0.77 -24.50 19.09
CA ASP A 509 -0.99 -23.65 17.92
C ASP A 509 -2.33 -22.90 18.02
N ASN A 510 -2.93 -22.87 19.23
CA ASN A 510 -4.16 -22.14 19.50
C ASN A 510 -3.88 -20.66 19.77
N TYR A 511 -4.58 -19.81 19.04
CA TYR A 511 -4.54 -18.35 19.16
C TYR A 511 -5.93 -17.80 19.38
N GLN A 512 -6.07 -16.79 20.23
CA GLN A 512 -7.36 -16.14 20.51
C GLN A 512 -7.27 -14.63 20.34
N TYR A 513 -8.33 -14.03 19.80
CA TYR A 513 -8.44 -12.59 19.71
C TYR A 513 -8.74 -11.97 21.08
N MET A 514 -7.85 -11.10 21.52
CA MET A 514 -7.88 -10.41 22.82
C MET A 514 -7.91 -8.90 22.60
N ALA A 515 -8.33 -8.15 23.61
CA ALA A 515 -8.28 -6.71 23.60
C ALA A 515 -7.59 -6.17 24.87
N GLY A 516 -6.88 -5.05 24.72
CA GLY A 516 -6.24 -4.34 25.82
C GLY A 516 -5.92 -2.90 25.43
N ASP A 517 -5.50 -2.09 26.39
CA ASP A 517 -5.10 -0.71 26.09
C ASP A 517 -3.65 -0.66 25.61
N ALA A 518 -3.41 0.12 24.58
CA ALA A 518 -2.08 0.27 23.99
C ALA A 518 -1.65 1.74 23.89
N ARG A 519 -0.35 1.94 23.90
CA ARG A 519 0.26 3.25 23.64
C ARG A 519 1.42 3.11 22.69
N LEU A 520 1.35 3.85 21.59
CA LEU A 520 2.42 3.95 20.61
C LEU A 520 2.98 5.38 20.62
N TRP A 521 4.30 5.50 20.52
CA TRP A 521 4.95 6.79 20.32
C TRP A 521 6.19 6.60 19.46
N GLY A 522 6.57 7.63 18.76
CA GLY A 522 7.72 7.54 17.88
C GLY A 522 8.01 8.82 17.13
N GLY A 523 8.91 8.69 16.17
CA GLY A 523 9.31 9.80 15.35
C GLY A 523 9.87 9.37 14.00
N GLU A 524 9.74 10.27 13.07
CA GLU A 524 10.22 10.15 11.69
C GLU A 524 11.03 11.40 11.37
N VAL A 525 12.17 11.21 10.72
CA VAL A 525 13.03 12.28 10.24
C VAL A 525 13.35 12.01 8.78
N SER A 526 13.25 13.02 7.93
CA SER A 526 13.72 13.00 6.55
C SER A 526 14.57 14.22 6.31
N VAL A 527 15.72 14.03 5.70
CA VAL A 527 16.66 15.11 5.33
C VAL A 527 17.12 14.86 3.92
N ASP A 528 16.95 15.83 3.05
CA ASP A 528 17.49 15.83 1.69
C ASP A 528 18.42 17.02 1.52
N LEU A 529 19.69 16.75 1.22
CA LEU A 529 20.77 17.70 1.12
C LEU A 529 21.29 17.80 -0.32
N HIS A 530 21.21 18.98 -0.89
CA HIS A 530 21.66 19.33 -2.24
C HIS A 530 22.89 20.25 -2.18
N LEU A 531 24.06 19.69 -1.86
CA LEU A 531 25.30 20.46 -1.72
C LEU A 531 25.74 21.12 -3.04
N ILE A 532 25.57 20.37 -4.11
CA ILE A 532 25.76 20.85 -5.49
C ILE A 532 24.58 20.35 -6.32
N GLU A 533 24.26 21.04 -7.38
CA GLU A 533 23.06 20.79 -8.19
C GLU A 533 22.86 19.34 -8.68
N PRO A 534 23.91 18.56 -9.10
CA PRO A 534 23.74 17.17 -9.52
C PRO A 534 23.77 16.13 -8.37
N LEU A 535 24.07 16.55 -7.13
CA LEU A 535 24.27 15.64 -6.01
C LEU A 535 23.14 15.76 -4.98
N HIS A 536 22.46 14.64 -4.75
CA HIS A 536 21.37 14.50 -3.78
C HIS A 536 21.81 13.51 -2.71
N PHE A 537 21.67 13.89 -1.45
CA PHE A 537 21.96 13.03 -0.32
C PHE A 537 20.75 12.98 0.61
N GLU A 538 19.94 11.97 0.43
CA GLU A 538 18.71 11.76 1.18
C GLU A 538 18.95 10.81 2.35
N ASN A 539 18.44 11.17 3.53
CA ASN A 539 18.52 10.36 4.73
C ASN A 539 17.15 10.32 5.40
N THR A 540 16.74 9.13 5.83
CA THR A 540 15.53 8.99 6.63
C THR A 540 15.80 8.16 7.86
N PHE A 541 15.09 8.46 8.95
CA PHE A 541 15.08 7.66 10.16
C PHE A 541 13.64 7.49 10.64
N SER A 542 13.29 6.30 11.10
CA SER A 542 11.98 6.03 11.70
C SER A 542 12.11 5.12 12.91
N TYR A 543 11.34 5.46 13.94
CA TYR A 543 11.28 4.73 15.19
C TYR A 543 9.85 4.69 15.73
N VAL A 544 9.43 3.54 16.23
CA VAL A 544 8.19 3.39 16.99
C VAL A 544 8.41 2.50 18.19
N ASN A 545 7.85 2.90 19.33
CA ASN A 545 7.71 2.09 20.52
C ASN A 545 6.23 1.84 20.77
N ALA A 546 5.83 0.57 20.84
CA ALA A 546 4.45 0.15 20.98
C ALA A 546 4.32 -0.76 22.20
N VAL A 547 3.50 -0.37 23.17
CA VAL A 547 3.33 -1.09 24.42
C VAL A 547 1.88 -1.33 24.75
N GLN A 548 1.59 -2.49 25.30
CA GLN A 548 0.36 -2.76 26.02
C GLN A 548 0.44 -2.19 27.42
N LEU A 549 -0.59 -1.54 27.88
CA LEU A 549 -0.65 -0.96 29.21
C LEU A 549 -1.10 -2.02 30.22
N HIS A 550 -0.61 -1.90 31.46
CA HIS A 550 -0.99 -2.77 32.57
C HIS A 550 -0.72 -4.26 32.36
N GLN A 551 0.28 -4.61 31.53
CA GLN A 551 0.67 -5.98 31.24
C GLN A 551 2.00 -6.36 31.93
N PRO A 552 2.25 -7.65 32.23
CA PRO A 552 3.55 -8.17 32.65
C PRO A 552 4.65 -7.87 31.65
N SER A 553 5.90 -8.00 32.07
CA SER A 553 7.08 -7.70 31.23
C SER A 553 7.10 -8.47 29.91
N GLU A 554 6.65 -9.73 29.91
CA GLU A 554 6.63 -10.63 28.76
C GLU A 554 5.60 -10.23 27.70
N SER A 555 4.46 -9.65 28.13
CA SER A 555 3.37 -9.18 27.28
C SER A 555 3.37 -7.67 27.09
N ARG A 556 4.40 -6.96 27.58
CA ARG A 556 4.45 -5.50 27.61
C ARG A 556 4.45 -4.88 26.20
N TYR A 557 5.18 -5.46 25.27
CA TYR A 557 5.28 -4.91 23.92
C TYR A 557 4.19 -5.46 23.02
N LEU A 558 3.68 -4.62 22.11
CA LEU A 558 2.78 -5.09 21.06
C LEU A 558 3.55 -6.01 20.11
N PRO A 559 2.96 -7.14 19.71
CA PRO A 559 3.61 -8.06 18.77
C PRO A 559 3.84 -7.40 17.42
N PHE A 560 4.92 -7.81 16.75
CA PHE A 560 5.29 -7.41 15.39
C PHE A 560 5.46 -5.89 15.20
N THR A 561 6.09 -5.25 16.18
CA THR A 561 6.48 -3.85 16.09
C THR A 561 7.71 -3.70 15.20
N PRO A 562 7.73 -2.82 14.16
CA PRO A 562 8.87 -2.65 13.27
C PRO A 562 10.16 -2.30 13.99
N ALA A 563 11.29 -2.80 13.50
CA ALA A 563 12.62 -2.39 13.96
C ALA A 563 12.88 -0.91 13.59
N PRO A 564 13.63 -0.16 14.42
CA PRO A 564 14.09 1.17 14.03
C PRO A 564 14.90 1.09 12.73
N ARG A 565 14.65 2.00 11.78
CA ARG A 565 15.26 1.98 10.46
C ARG A 565 15.88 3.31 10.11
N TRP A 566 17.10 3.26 9.59
CA TRP A 566 17.79 4.37 8.95
C TRP A 566 18.06 4.03 7.48
N THR A 567 17.66 4.91 6.56
CA THR A 567 18.02 4.80 5.14
C THR A 567 18.89 5.99 4.74
N SER A 568 19.78 5.75 3.79
CA SER A 568 20.65 6.78 3.22
C SER A 568 20.79 6.50 1.74
N ASP A 569 20.49 7.48 0.89
CA ASP A 569 20.62 7.39 -0.56
C ASP A 569 21.50 8.53 -1.09
N LEU A 570 22.53 8.17 -1.81
CA LEU A 570 23.44 9.10 -2.47
C LEU A 570 23.28 8.99 -3.98
N ARG A 571 22.63 9.97 -4.57
CA ARG A 571 22.34 10.03 -6.00
C ARG A 571 23.17 11.11 -6.67
N TYR A 572 23.73 10.77 -7.83
CA TYR A 572 24.43 11.70 -8.70
C TYR A 572 23.80 11.71 -10.10
N ASP A 573 23.32 12.88 -10.53
CA ASP A 573 22.78 13.10 -11.86
C ASP A 573 23.90 13.41 -12.84
N ILE A 574 24.22 12.43 -13.69
CA ILE A 574 25.35 12.49 -14.65
C ILE A 574 25.01 13.36 -15.86
N ILE A 575 23.81 13.15 -16.42
CA ILE A 575 23.32 13.90 -17.59
C ILE A 575 21.86 14.27 -17.34
N ARG A 576 21.57 15.56 -17.19
CA ARG A 576 20.20 16.04 -17.00
C ARG A 576 19.49 16.24 -18.32
N ASP A 577 20.12 16.90 -19.27
CA ASP A 577 19.58 17.13 -20.62
C ASP A 577 20.65 16.93 -21.69
N GLY A 578 20.62 15.79 -22.34
CA GLY A 578 21.52 15.42 -23.42
C GLY A 578 20.79 15.16 -24.72
N ARG A 579 21.53 15.10 -25.82
CA ARG A 579 20.97 14.84 -27.16
C ARG A 579 20.44 13.42 -27.33
N VAL A 580 21.11 12.42 -26.71
CA VAL A 580 20.78 10.99 -26.82
C VAL A 580 20.37 10.44 -25.48
N LEU A 581 21.10 10.76 -24.40
CA LEU A 581 20.79 10.35 -23.04
C LEU A 581 20.29 11.55 -22.25
N ASN A 582 19.25 11.32 -21.45
CA ASN A 582 18.61 12.34 -20.63
C ASN A 582 18.29 11.76 -19.25
N ASN A 583 18.21 12.59 -18.22
CA ASN A 583 17.89 12.13 -16.86
C ASN A 583 18.75 10.91 -16.43
N THR A 584 20.03 10.89 -16.81
CA THR A 584 20.95 9.79 -16.49
C THR A 584 21.48 9.98 -15.08
N TYR A 585 21.33 8.97 -14.25
CA TYR A 585 21.76 9.00 -12.86
C TYR A 585 22.37 7.66 -12.41
N VAL A 586 23.10 7.72 -11.32
CA VAL A 586 23.51 6.59 -10.49
C VAL A 586 23.18 6.90 -9.04
N SER A 587 22.72 5.91 -8.29
CA SER A 587 22.42 6.05 -6.85
C SER A 587 22.93 4.85 -6.07
N LEU A 588 23.50 5.14 -4.89
CA LEU A 588 23.91 4.13 -3.89
C LEU A 588 23.03 4.30 -2.66
N GLY A 589 22.23 3.30 -2.39
CA GLY A 589 21.34 3.23 -1.23
C GLY A 589 21.90 2.36 -0.11
N MET A 590 21.62 2.74 1.12
CA MET A 590 21.88 1.98 2.33
C MET A 590 20.60 1.89 3.15
N GLU A 591 20.26 0.70 3.62
CA GLU A 591 19.17 0.47 4.57
C GLU A 591 19.75 -0.21 5.81
N CYS A 592 19.72 0.47 6.94
CA CYS A 592 20.18 -0.04 8.21
C CYS A 592 18.97 -0.27 9.15
N TYR A 593 18.71 -1.52 9.45
CA TYR A 593 17.74 -1.93 10.46
C TYR A 593 18.47 -2.18 11.78
N LEU A 594 18.10 -1.43 12.80
CA LEU A 594 18.68 -1.60 14.13
C LEU A 594 18.10 -2.84 14.80
N ARG A 595 18.72 -3.28 15.90
CA ARG A 595 18.21 -4.42 16.66
C ARG A 595 16.80 -4.15 17.16
N GLN A 596 15.88 -5.11 16.93
CA GLN A 596 14.57 -5.10 17.55
C GLN A 596 14.60 -6.01 18.77
N SER A 597 14.62 -5.39 19.95
CA SER A 597 14.61 -6.06 21.26
C SER A 597 13.34 -5.81 22.07
N HIS A 598 12.46 -4.93 21.58
CA HIS A 598 11.15 -4.67 22.18
C HIS A 598 10.13 -5.64 21.58
N VAL A 599 10.13 -6.87 22.04
CA VAL A 599 9.36 -7.98 21.48
C VAL A 599 8.39 -8.56 22.50
N HIS A 600 7.29 -9.11 22.02
CA HIS A 600 6.27 -9.82 22.79
C HIS A 600 6.73 -11.26 23.03
N THR A 601 7.29 -11.55 24.20
CA THR A 601 7.89 -12.87 24.49
C THR A 601 6.93 -13.85 25.14
N ALA A 602 5.73 -13.41 25.56
CA ALA A 602 4.72 -14.28 26.14
C ALA A 602 4.39 -15.44 25.20
N ASN A 603 4.32 -16.65 25.74
CA ASN A 603 4.04 -17.89 25.02
C ASN A 603 4.92 -18.10 23.76
N ALA A 604 6.19 -17.63 23.82
CA ALA A 604 7.14 -17.72 22.71
C ALA A 604 6.63 -17.08 21.37
N THR A 605 5.78 -16.05 21.46
CA THR A 605 5.19 -15.40 20.27
C THR A 605 6.23 -14.77 19.37
N GLU A 606 7.25 -14.09 19.94
CA GLU A 606 8.29 -13.40 19.18
C GLU A 606 9.68 -13.62 19.76
N THR A 607 10.67 -13.45 18.89
CA THR A 607 12.09 -13.41 19.23
C THR A 607 12.73 -12.12 18.75
N GLU A 608 13.78 -11.67 19.42
CA GLU A 608 14.55 -10.51 19.00
C GLU A 608 15.10 -10.67 17.58
N THR A 609 15.29 -9.55 16.90
CA THR A 609 15.92 -9.53 15.58
C THR A 609 17.22 -8.74 15.63
N PRO A 610 18.35 -9.35 15.28
CA PRO A 610 19.64 -8.64 15.25
C PRO A 610 19.64 -7.55 14.17
N SER A 611 20.47 -6.54 14.36
CA SER A 611 20.67 -5.48 13.37
C SER A 611 21.28 -6.01 12.06
N TYR A 612 20.87 -5.43 10.95
CA TYR A 612 21.46 -5.71 9.65
C TYR A 612 21.47 -4.46 8.77
N THR A 613 22.38 -4.44 7.78
CA THR A 613 22.48 -3.36 6.82
C THR A 613 22.53 -3.95 5.41
N LEU A 614 21.74 -3.39 4.51
CA LEU A 614 21.68 -3.72 3.10
C LEU A 614 22.20 -2.54 2.28
N PHE A 615 22.85 -2.84 1.17
CA PHE A 615 23.30 -1.84 0.20
C PHE A 615 22.65 -2.14 -1.14
N ASN A 616 22.17 -1.08 -1.78
CA ASN A 616 21.48 -1.12 -3.06
C ASN A 616 22.18 -0.20 -4.05
N LEU A 617 22.18 -0.56 -5.31
CA LEU A 617 22.74 0.27 -6.40
C LEU A 617 21.67 0.41 -7.47
N SER A 618 21.43 1.64 -7.92
CA SER A 618 20.54 1.91 -9.03
C SER A 618 21.17 2.84 -10.06
N ALA A 619 20.77 2.69 -11.31
CA ALA A 619 21.12 3.57 -12.40
C ALA A 619 19.97 3.65 -13.39
N GLY A 620 19.77 4.78 -14.01
CA GLY A 620 18.72 4.94 -15.01
C GLY A 620 19.03 6.01 -16.02
N THR A 621 18.36 5.93 -17.18
CA THR A 621 18.47 6.92 -18.24
C THR A 621 17.23 6.90 -19.13
N ASP A 622 16.86 8.08 -19.64
CA ASP A 622 15.94 8.22 -20.76
C ASP A 622 16.74 8.29 -22.06
N VAL A 623 16.38 7.50 -23.05
CA VAL A 623 16.98 7.49 -24.38
C VAL A 623 16.14 8.35 -25.30
N LYS A 624 16.78 9.33 -25.96
CA LYS A 624 16.17 10.21 -26.98
C LYS A 624 16.64 9.83 -28.38
N TRP A 625 15.70 9.86 -29.32
CA TRP A 625 15.97 9.75 -30.76
C TRP A 625 15.26 10.87 -31.50
N HIS A 626 16.00 11.65 -32.27
CA HIS A 626 15.48 12.87 -32.95
C HIS A 626 14.75 13.83 -31.99
N GLY A 627 15.29 14.03 -30.76
CA GLY A 627 14.72 14.92 -29.75
C GLY A 627 13.50 14.35 -28.99
N ARG A 628 13.01 13.16 -29.35
CA ARG A 628 11.88 12.50 -28.66
C ARG A 628 12.37 11.35 -27.77
N LYS A 629 11.78 11.20 -26.61
CA LYS A 629 12.02 10.05 -25.73
C LYS A 629 11.49 8.79 -26.39
N VAL A 630 12.35 7.80 -26.59
CA VAL A 630 12.00 6.51 -27.20
C VAL A 630 12.06 5.35 -26.21
N ALA A 631 12.81 5.49 -25.13
CA ALA A 631 12.87 4.49 -24.07
C ALA A 631 13.32 5.12 -22.74
N SER A 632 12.95 4.47 -21.62
CA SER A 632 13.61 4.60 -20.33
C SER A 632 14.20 3.25 -19.95
N VAL A 633 15.42 3.24 -19.43
CA VAL A 633 16.11 2.03 -18.99
C VAL A 633 16.55 2.22 -17.55
N PHE A 634 16.25 1.24 -16.69
CA PHE A 634 16.63 1.26 -15.28
C PHE A 634 17.34 -0.06 -14.94
N LEU A 635 18.39 0.05 -14.16
CA LEU A 635 19.16 -1.07 -13.62
C LEU A 635 19.15 -0.93 -12.09
N ASN A 636 18.76 -1.99 -11.38
CA ASN A 636 18.70 -2.05 -9.94
C ASN A 636 19.43 -3.28 -9.43
N ALA A 637 20.18 -3.15 -8.34
CA ALA A 637 20.76 -4.24 -7.61
C ALA A 637 20.43 -4.05 -6.13
N THR A 638 19.57 -4.93 -5.59
CA THR A 638 19.20 -4.91 -4.16
C THR A 638 20.01 -5.96 -3.41
N ASN A 639 20.26 -5.69 -2.12
CA ASN A 639 21.12 -6.53 -1.29
C ASN A 639 22.45 -6.87 -1.97
N LEU A 640 23.18 -5.85 -2.44
CA LEU A 640 24.36 -5.93 -3.31
C LEU A 640 25.43 -6.91 -2.80
N PHE A 641 25.59 -7.03 -1.48
CA PHE A 641 26.59 -7.91 -0.85
C PHE A 641 26.05 -9.29 -0.49
N ASP A 642 24.84 -9.64 -0.95
CA ASP A 642 24.20 -10.95 -0.71
C ASP A 642 24.17 -11.33 0.79
N ARG A 643 23.77 -10.37 1.64
CA ARG A 643 23.67 -10.58 3.07
C ARG A 643 22.47 -11.45 3.39
N SER A 644 22.67 -12.51 4.19
CA SER A 644 21.57 -13.25 4.80
C SER A 644 20.98 -12.44 5.96
N TYR A 645 19.68 -12.22 5.94
CA TYR A 645 18.97 -11.46 6.99
C TYR A 645 17.54 -11.96 7.12
N GLN A 646 16.93 -11.68 8.26
CA GLN A 646 15.51 -11.88 8.54
C GLN A 646 14.91 -10.55 8.93
N SER A 647 13.91 -10.08 8.16
CA SER A 647 13.12 -8.93 8.58
C SER A 647 12.28 -9.29 9.81
N HIS A 648 12.18 -8.37 10.77
CA HIS A 648 11.38 -8.62 11.97
C HIS A 648 9.90 -8.86 11.68
N LEU A 649 9.37 -8.25 10.62
CA LEU A 649 7.98 -8.40 10.18
C LEU A 649 7.78 -9.50 9.13
N SER A 650 8.83 -10.24 8.75
CA SER A 650 8.67 -11.42 7.91
C SER A 650 8.08 -12.56 8.72
N ARG A 651 6.95 -13.10 8.28
CA ARG A 651 6.33 -14.27 8.92
C ARG A 651 7.21 -15.49 8.81
N LEU A 652 8.00 -15.59 7.76
CA LEU A 652 8.95 -16.67 7.54
C LEU A 652 10.11 -16.70 8.56
N LYS A 653 10.34 -15.60 9.29
CA LYS A 653 11.27 -15.60 10.43
C LYS A 653 10.80 -16.52 11.55
N TYR A 654 9.51 -16.72 11.66
CA TYR A 654 8.87 -17.49 12.73
C TYR A 654 8.48 -18.91 12.29
N ALA A 655 8.88 -19.31 11.06
CA ALA A 655 8.82 -20.70 10.64
C ALA A 655 9.73 -21.58 11.50
N ASP A 656 9.48 -22.88 11.52
CA ASP A 656 10.15 -23.86 12.35
C ASP A 656 11.67 -23.80 12.27
N GLY A 657 12.33 -24.14 13.40
CA GLY A 657 13.77 -24.11 13.54
C GLY A 657 14.35 -22.69 13.50
N PRO A 658 15.35 -22.42 12.63
CA PRO A 658 16.01 -21.10 12.57
C PRO A 658 15.21 -20.05 11.79
N GLY A 659 13.98 -20.35 11.40
CA GLY A 659 13.19 -19.55 10.47
C GLY A 659 13.83 -19.47 9.08
N ILE A 660 13.30 -18.64 8.19
CA ILE A 660 13.75 -18.49 6.81
C ILE A 660 14.26 -17.07 6.56
N CYS A 661 15.39 -16.94 5.86
CA CYS A 661 15.94 -15.64 5.47
C CYS A 661 15.16 -15.02 4.31
N ASN A 662 15.12 -13.69 4.29
CA ASN A 662 14.59 -12.92 3.15
C ASN A 662 15.46 -13.13 1.89
N MET A 663 14.97 -12.63 0.75
CA MET A 663 15.62 -12.72 -0.54
C MET A 663 17.08 -12.22 -0.49
N GLY A 664 18.00 -12.96 -1.09
CA GLY A 664 19.39 -12.58 -1.28
C GLY A 664 19.55 -11.48 -2.34
N ARG A 665 20.77 -11.30 -2.86
CA ARG A 665 21.03 -10.31 -3.91
C ARG A 665 20.12 -10.54 -5.12
N ASN A 666 19.52 -9.43 -5.58
CA ASN A 666 18.67 -9.42 -6.76
C ASN A 666 19.11 -8.29 -7.72
N ILE A 667 19.24 -8.58 -9.00
CA ILE A 667 19.57 -7.60 -10.03
C ILE A 667 18.39 -7.54 -10.99
N GLY A 668 17.84 -6.35 -11.18
CA GLY A 668 16.71 -6.08 -12.06
C GLY A 668 17.11 -5.15 -13.22
N ILE A 669 16.56 -5.40 -14.39
CA ILE A 669 16.58 -4.49 -15.53
C ILE A 669 15.14 -4.22 -15.98
N LYS A 670 14.77 -2.94 -16.07
CA LYS A 670 13.46 -2.48 -16.52
C LYS A 670 13.61 -1.59 -17.75
N VAL A 671 12.76 -1.79 -18.74
CA VAL A 671 12.70 -0.97 -19.96
C VAL A 671 11.27 -0.54 -20.20
N LEU A 672 11.05 0.77 -20.42
CA LEU A 672 9.77 1.36 -20.78
C LEU A 672 9.90 2.06 -22.13
N ILE A 673 8.99 1.77 -23.06
CA ILE A 673 8.99 2.28 -24.43
C ILE A 673 7.68 3.06 -24.66
N PRO A 674 7.69 4.40 -24.54
CA PRO A 674 6.52 5.21 -24.89
C PRO A 674 6.40 5.37 -26.41
N ILE A 675 5.21 5.19 -26.93
CA ILE A 675 4.86 5.38 -28.34
C ILE A 675 3.80 6.49 -28.38
N LEU A 676 4.17 7.66 -28.86
CA LEU A 676 3.23 8.76 -29.11
C LEU A 676 2.49 8.51 -30.43
N LEU A 677 1.17 8.59 -30.38
CA LEU A 677 0.29 8.30 -31.51
C LEU A 677 -0.40 9.56 -32.02
#